data_a4671966c2a8275886bd36b40f6f270c
#
_entry.id   a4671966c2a8275886bd36b40f6f270c
#
_cell.length_a   1.000
_cell.length_b   1.000
_cell.length_c   1.000
_cell.angle_alpha   90.00
_cell.angle_beta   90.00
_cell.angle_gamma   90.00
#
_symmetry.space_group_name_H-M   'P 1'
#
loop_
_entity.id
_entity.type
_entity.pdbx_description
1 polymer ?
#
loop_
_entity_poly.entity_id
_entity_poly.type
_entity_poly.pdbx_seq_one_letter_code
_entity_poly.pdbx_strand_id
1 'polypeptide(L)'
;MNIKITQNMKYIKGPSAWFKHQVCTFILDADQIKQPDDSRVALLKELALPLPADSTSLGLWLAQLANALQKFASYQGDYFAARTLGSKNSLIIVFAYLEEEVARDSLLCALYLAQVSTHLPCDNSAGIANHIRKLGHKVGLGPSTYAIWAAALEQQIPVWKLSDCSLLQLGLGKQQQRVWTAETGQTPLLAENIAQDKDWTRQLLETVGVPVPHGRVVVSREDAWEAAQEIGLPVVIKPQFGSQGNGVSINLHSEQQVLDAFDNANAFNCSVVTESFKEGADYRILVIGDKMIAASLREPAQVVGDGGSTIAQLVAAVNLDPRRADSHAGVLSPIPLDPISFAVLASQGLSLDSIPDKGTKVLIRKNANLSTGGTAKDVTDLVHPQVATLAISAARQLGLDISGVDIITSDISKPLAETNGAVVEVNAGPGLRMHLEPSEGKGRPVGKAIVSMLFPKPAKALIPVIAIISEKGASSITESVFRKAQQCFSATGLIGLDGLFVGAMKIAKRSGCAGADVLRLCQHPDLKALVVEFSWDEFIDQGLGLSCYSLIVCADAPESELFSQSELLQQLRYGLSSSGKILLPEHLVGLAPAQPFFWSKALLCCTSPWNECLKYLALNPNGIIQIQEDKLSFYRGEIKESERTLPHTQANGLNLGAVVEYLLEQISE
;
A
#
# COMPACT_ATOMS: atom_id res chain seq x y z
N MET A 1 14.52 -1.84 32.29
CA MET A 1 15.14 -0.81 31.45
C MET A 1 14.38 -0.59 30.13
N ASN A 2 13.91 -1.65 29.45
CA ASN A 2 13.12 -1.53 28.20
C ASN A 2 11.84 -0.67 28.28
N ILE A 3 11.14 -0.68 29.42
CA ILE A 3 9.88 0.11 29.58
C ILE A 3 10.17 1.62 29.56
N LYS A 4 11.32 2.09 30.08
CA LYS A 4 11.69 3.51 30.03
C LYS A 4 12.12 3.99 28.64
N ILE A 5 12.73 3.11 27.83
CA ILE A 5 13.15 3.46 26.46
C ILE A 5 11.91 3.64 25.58
N THR A 6 10.96 2.73 25.63
CA THR A 6 9.72 2.80 24.83
C THR A 6 8.81 3.98 25.24
N GLN A 7 8.88 4.47 26.47
CA GLN A 7 8.10 5.64 26.92
C GLN A 7 8.56 6.96 26.29
N ASN A 8 9.81 7.04 25.81
CA ASN A 8 10.38 8.24 25.20
C ASN A 8 10.29 8.23 23.65
N MET A 9 9.69 7.18 23.07
CA MET A 9 9.45 7.10 21.64
C MET A 9 8.09 7.69 21.29
N LYS A 10 8.06 8.51 20.23
CA LYS A 10 6.81 8.99 19.62
C LYS A 10 6.79 8.64 18.13
N TYR A 11 5.63 8.27 17.63
CA TYR A 11 5.38 8.02 16.21
C TYR A 11 4.53 9.16 15.64
N ILE A 12 5.15 10.01 14.84
CA ILE A 12 4.52 11.17 14.23
C ILE A 12 3.93 10.74 12.88
N LYS A 13 2.63 10.92 12.72
CA LYS A 13 1.88 10.51 11.53
C LYS A 13 1.84 11.60 10.47
N GLY A 14 2.21 11.25 9.23
CA GLY A 14 2.15 12.15 8.09
C GLY A 14 3.15 13.33 8.18
N PRO A 15 2.94 14.39 7.40
CA PRO A 15 3.78 15.58 7.42
C PRO A 15 3.80 16.26 8.79
N SER A 16 4.96 16.74 9.18
CA SER A 16 5.19 17.39 10.47
C SER A 16 6.28 18.46 10.34
N ALA A 17 6.63 19.10 11.45
CA ALA A 17 7.76 20.02 11.52
C ALA A 17 9.10 19.35 11.13
N TRP A 18 9.22 18.04 11.27
CA TRP A 18 10.42 17.27 11.01
C TRP A 18 10.57 16.90 9.53
N PHE A 19 9.53 16.34 8.94
CA PHE A 19 9.63 15.76 7.59
C PHE A 19 8.27 15.65 6.89
N LYS A 20 8.31 15.46 5.57
CA LYS A 20 7.14 15.30 4.69
C LYS A 20 6.37 13.98 4.88
N HIS A 21 7.02 12.96 5.49
CA HIS A 21 6.45 11.65 5.77
C HIS A 21 6.46 11.39 7.28
N GLN A 22 5.96 10.24 7.69
CA GLN A 22 5.96 9.82 9.09
C GLN A 22 7.38 9.59 9.61
N VAL A 23 7.61 9.99 10.86
CA VAL A 23 8.90 9.84 11.54
C VAL A 23 8.73 9.31 12.95
N CYS A 24 9.71 8.53 13.40
CA CYS A 24 9.88 8.16 14.79
C CYS A 24 10.81 9.17 15.47
N THR A 25 10.45 9.63 16.66
CA THR A 25 11.29 10.48 17.50
C THR A 25 11.62 9.78 18.80
N PHE A 26 12.83 10.03 19.32
CA PHE A 26 13.31 9.48 20.58
C PHE A 26 14.21 10.47 21.30
N ILE A 27 14.01 10.67 22.60
CA ILE A 27 14.76 11.61 23.43
C ILE A 27 15.70 10.84 24.36
N LEU A 28 16.97 11.26 24.40
CA LEU A 28 18.00 10.72 25.31
C LEU A 28 19.03 11.80 25.66
N ASP A 29 19.82 11.54 26.70
CA ASP A 29 20.95 12.40 27.04
C ASP A 29 22.14 12.11 26.13
N ALA A 30 22.77 13.15 25.57
CA ALA A 30 23.85 13.02 24.60
C ALA A 30 25.03 12.20 25.14
N ASP A 31 25.37 12.35 26.45
CA ASP A 31 26.47 11.64 27.12
C ASP A 31 26.25 10.10 27.19
N GLN A 32 25.04 9.62 26.95
CA GLN A 32 24.75 8.19 26.91
C GLN A 32 25.24 7.52 25.63
N ILE A 33 25.40 8.27 24.54
CA ILE A 33 25.86 7.73 23.26
C ILE A 33 27.37 7.61 23.26
N LYS A 34 27.90 6.42 23.05
CA LYS A 34 29.35 6.16 23.03
C LYS A 34 29.79 5.66 21.66
N GLN A 35 31.09 5.85 21.40
CA GLN A 35 31.76 5.22 20.26
C GLN A 35 31.64 3.69 20.38
N PRO A 36 31.31 2.95 19.29
CA PRO A 36 31.28 1.51 19.32
C PRO A 36 32.66 0.93 19.59
N ASP A 37 32.75 -0.10 20.42
CA ASP A 37 33.94 -0.90 20.62
C ASP A 37 34.28 -1.76 19.38
N ASP A 38 35.45 -2.40 19.38
CA ASP A 38 35.97 -3.16 18.24
C ASP A 38 34.98 -4.28 17.82
N SER A 39 34.31 -4.91 18.78
CA SER A 39 33.34 -5.98 18.50
C SER A 39 32.10 -5.45 17.77
N ARG A 40 31.60 -4.28 18.16
CA ARG A 40 30.47 -3.60 17.49
C ARG A 40 30.87 -3.00 16.16
N VAL A 41 32.11 -2.49 16.03
CA VAL A 41 32.67 -2.03 14.75
C VAL A 41 32.75 -3.19 13.76
N ALA A 42 33.19 -4.37 14.18
CA ALA A 42 33.21 -5.56 13.33
C ALA A 42 31.80 -5.91 12.85
N LEU A 43 30.81 -5.91 13.75
CA LEU A 43 29.42 -6.21 13.44
C LEU A 43 28.78 -5.16 12.49
N LEU A 44 29.08 -3.86 12.70
CA LEU A 44 28.61 -2.79 11.80
C LEU A 44 29.15 -2.98 10.38
N LYS A 45 30.42 -3.37 10.23
CA LYS A 45 31.05 -3.66 8.94
C LYS A 45 30.43 -4.90 8.28
N GLU A 46 30.25 -5.99 9.04
CA GLU A 46 29.62 -7.22 8.56
C GLU A 46 28.20 -6.97 8.02
N LEU A 47 27.42 -6.16 8.73
CA LEU A 47 26.07 -5.79 8.36
C LEU A 47 25.99 -4.65 7.32
N ALA A 48 27.11 -4.13 6.86
CA ALA A 48 27.21 -2.96 5.98
C ALA A 48 26.38 -1.78 6.52
N LEU A 49 26.53 -1.47 7.82
CA LEU A 49 25.89 -0.37 8.51
C LEU A 49 26.85 0.83 8.65
N PRO A 50 26.33 2.08 8.80
CA PRO A 50 27.16 3.27 8.90
C PRO A 50 28.01 3.26 10.17
N LEU A 51 29.28 3.68 10.03
CA LEU A 51 30.19 3.93 11.15
C LEU A 51 30.11 5.40 11.56
N PRO A 52 30.36 5.76 12.84
CA PRO A 52 30.43 7.15 13.26
C PRO A 52 31.64 7.85 12.60
N ALA A 53 31.43 9.07 12.10
CA ALA A 53 32.50 9.85 11.47
C ALA A 53 33.47 10.43 12.53
N ASP A 54 32.90 10.93 13.63
CA ASP A 54 33.63 11.51 14.76
C ASP A 54 32.79 11.46 16.05
N SER A 55 33.36 11.92 17.15
CA SER A 55 32.67 11.94 18.45
C SER A 55 31.64 13.05 18.58
N THR A 56 31.65 14.06 17.72
CA THR A 56 30.77 15.24 17.80
C THR A 56 29.44 15.00 17.07
N SER A 57 29.38 13.99 16.20
CA SER A 57 28.21 13.65 15.38
C SER A 57 27.48 12.39 15.83
N LEU A 58 27.76 11.87 17.04
CA LEU A 58 27.20 10.60 17.52
C LEU A 58 25.67 10.56 17.53
N GLY A 59 25.00 11.66 17.87
CA GLY A 59 23.54 11.74 17.83
C GLY A 59 22.99 11.57 16.42
N LEU A 60 23.57 12.24 15.45
CA LEU A 60 23.17 12.10 14.03
C LEU A 60 23.47 10.69 13.51
N TRP A 61 24.62 10.13 13.89
CA TRP A 61 24.98 8.76 13.56
C TRP A 61 23.96 7.73 14.12
N LEU A 62 23.51 7.92 15.37
CA LEU A 62 22.49 7.05 15.96
C LEU A 62 21.17 7.10 15.17
N ALA A 63 20.74 8.30 14.75
CA ALA A 63 19.56 8.47 13.90
C ALA A 63 19.74 7.76 12.54
N GLN A 64 20.91 7.94 11.92
CA GLN A 64 21.28 7.29 10.66
C GLN A 64 21.30 5.76 10.81
N LEU A 65 21.84 5.25 11.92
CA LEU A 65 21.93 3.82 12.19
C LEU A 65 20.55 3.19 12.38
N ALA A 66 19.67 3.82 13.16
CA ALA A 66 18.28 3.37 13.33
C ALA A 66 17.52 3.35 12.01
N ASN A 67 17.73 4.37 11.16
CA ASN A 67 17.16 4.41 9.82
C ASN A 67 17.70 3.30 8.90
N ALA A 68 19.02 3.09 8.89
CA ALA A 68 19.70 2.12 8.04
C ALA A 68 19.35 0.65 8.38
N LEU A 69 19.09 0.34 9.65
CA LEU A 69 18.71 -1.00 10.10
C LEU A 69 17.38 -1.49 9.48
N GLN A 70 16.45 -0.56 9.19
CA GLN A 70 15.18 -0.90 8.58
C GLN A 70 15.32 -1.49 7.15
N LYS A 71 16.50 -1.36 6.49
CA LYS A 71 16.77 -2.00 5.19
C LYS A 71 16.58 -3.52 5.21
N PHE A 72 16.81 -4.16 6.36
CA PHE A 72 16.61 -5.59 6.52
C PHE A 72 15.14 -6.00 6.50
N ALA A 73 14.21 -5.05 6.74
CA ALA A 73 12.77 -5.22 6.54
C ALA A 73 12.29 -4.68 5.17
N SER A 74 13.20 -4.56 4.19
CA SER A 74 12.93 -4.03 2.84
C SER A 74 12.44 -2.58 2.83
N TYR A 75 12.73 -1.80 3.88
CA TYR A 75 12.45 -0.37 3.94
C TYR A 75 13.71 0.39 4.36
N GLN A 76 14.05 1.41 3.60
CA GLN A 76 15.07 2.39 3.99
C GLN A 76 14.45 3.78 3.88
N GLY A 77 14.29 4.44 5.02
CA GLY A 77 13.83 5.82 5.07
C GLY A 77 14.82 6.77 4.40
N ASP A 78 14.29 7.85 3.85
CA ASP A 78 15.05 8.92 3.19
C ASP A 78 15.35 10.12 4.12
N TYR A 79 15.09 9.96 5.44
CA TYR A 79 15.29 11.03 6.40
C TYR A 79 15.75 10.52 7.77
N PHE A 80 16.77 11.20 8.31
CA PHE A 80 17.21 11.10 9.70
C PHE A 80 17.80 12.44 10.17
N ALA A 81 17.65 12.76 11.45
CA ALA A 81 18.15 14.00 12.05
C ALA A 81 18.41 13.82 13.55
N ALA A 82 19.19 14.73 14.11
CA ALA A 82 19.34 14.91 15.55
C ALA A 82 19.36 16.39 15.88
N ARG A 83 18.66 16.79 16.95
CA ARG A 83 18.66 18.18 17.44
C ARG A 83 18.83 18.21 18.97
N THR A 84 19.51 19.23 19.47
CA THR A 84 19.64 19.46 20.92
C THR A 84 18.39 20.11 21.47
N LEU A 85 17.93 19.65 22.61
CA LEU A 85 16.77 20.19 23.35
C LEU A 85 17.25 21.18 24.42
N GLY A 86 16.98 22.48 24.21
CA GLY A 86 17.26 23.55 25.20
C GLY A 86 18.69 23.59 25.70
N SER A 87 18.87 24.06 26.96
CA SER A 87 20.16 24.12 27.64
C SER A 87 20.62 22.80 28.29
N LYS A 88 19.77 21.76 28.25
CA LYS A 88 20.07 20.42 28.77
C LYS A 88 20.79 19.63 27.69
N ASN A 89 21.75 18.78 28.10
CA ASN A 89 22.51 17.88 27.22
C ASN A 89 21.62 16.77 26.58
N SER A 90 20.34 17.07 26.38
CA SER A 90 19.35 16.14 25.80
C SER A 90 19.29 16.30 24.28
N LEU A 91 19.25 15.17 23.59
CA LEU A 91 19.12 15.07 22.15
C LEU A 91 17.76 14.46 21.78
N ILE A 92 17.14 14.98 20.73
CA ILE A 92 16.07 14.32 20.03
C ILE A 92 16.61 13.68 18.76
N ILE A 93 16.42 12.37 18.65
CA ILE A 93 16.78 11.55 17.49
C ILE A 93 15.54 11.37 16.65
N VAL A 94 15.64 11.55 15.34
CA VAL A 94 14.52 11.46 14.40
C VAL A 94 14.93 10.62 13.20
N PHE A 95 14.06 9.71 12.76
CA PHE A 95 14.25 8.95 11.53
C PHE A 95 12.91 8.54 10.92
N ALA A 96 12.85 8.45 9.59
CA ALA A 96 11.67 8.02 8.86
C ALA A 96 11.36 6.54 9.12
N TYR A 97 10.09 6.15 9.10
CA TYR A 97 9.67 4.75 9.27
C TYR A 97 8.49 4.41 8.38
N LEU A 98 8.25 3.11 8.17
CA LEU A 98 7.07 2.57 7.52
C LEU A 98 6.19 1.81 8.53
N GLU A 99 6.79 0.91 9.31
CA GLU A 99 6.12 0.08 10.31
C GLU A 99 6.67 0.39 11.72
N GLU A 100 5.78 0.65 12.67
CA GLU A 100 6.16 1.08 14.02
C GLU A 100 6.99 0.05 14.77
N GLU A 101 6.64 -1.26 14.65
CA GLU A 101 7.39 -2.33 15.29
C GLU A 101 8.81 -2.45 14.73
N VAL A 102 8.96 -2.30 13.40
CA VAL A 102 10.28 -2.30 12.74
C VAL A 102 11.11 -1.11 13.18
N ALA A 103 10.51 0.09 13.25
CA ALA A 103 11.18 1.30 13.73
C ALA A 103 11.66 1.15 15.18
N ARG A 104 10.79 0.62 16.05
CA ARG A 104 11.10 0.36 17.46
C ARG A 104 12.31 -0.57 17.60
N ASP A 105 12.27 -1.72 16.96
CA ASP A 105 13.31 -2.73 17.12
C ASP A 105 14.61 -2.30 16.42
N SER A 106 14.51 -1.55 15.32
CA SER A 106 15.68 -0.92 14.68
C SER A 106 16.36 0.11 15.61
N LEU A 107 15.57 0.94 16.32
CA LEU A 107 16.11 1.85 17.32
C LEU A 107 16.75 1.09 18.50
N LEU A 108 16.09 0.04 19.02
CA LEU A 108 16.66 -0.75 20.11
C LEU A 108 17.99 -1.40 19.72
N CYS A 109 18.10 -1.94 18.50
CA CYS A 109 19.36 -2.45 17.97
C CYS A 109 20.42 -1.32 17.82
N ALA A 110 20.01 -0.15 17.32
CA ALA A 110 20.91 1.01 17.20
C ALA A 110 21.43 1.47 18.56
N LEU A 111 20.59 1.53 19.58
CA LEU A 111 20.97 1.88 20.96
C LEU A 111 21.97 0.87 21.57
N TYR A 112 21.81 -0.42 21.26
CA TYR A 112 22.79 -1.44 21.65
C TYR A 112 24.13 -1.22 20.95
N LEU A 113 24.13 -0.98 19.64
CA LEU A 113 25.34 -0.75 18.84
C LEU A 113 26.06 0.54 19.26
N ALA A 114 25.33 1.56 19.72
CA ALA A 114 25.86 2.82 20.27
C ALA A 114 26.21 2.77 21.77
N GLN A 115 26.22 1.58 22.38
CA GLN A 115 26.50 1.34 23.79
C GLN A 115 25.58 2.07 24.79
N VAL A 116 24.44 2.57 24.36
CA VAL A 116 23.41 3.16 25.22
C VAL A 116 22.64 2.07 25.99
N SER A 117 22.39 0.94 25.35
CA SER A 117 21.75 -0.22 25.94
C SER A 117 22.67 -1.44 25.95
N THR A 118 22.58 -2.24 27.02
CA THR A 118 23.23 -3.56 27.11
C THR A 118 22.33 -4.69 26.61
N HIS A 119 21.06 -4.40 26.33
CA HIS A 119 20.07 -5.35 25.89
C HIS A 119 19.89 -5.29 24.37
N LEU A 120 20.02 -6.43 23.71
CA LEU A 120 19.72 -6.62 22.30
C LEU A 120 18.32 -7.27 22.19
N PRO A 121 17.43 -6.81 21.32
CA PRO A 121 16.09 -7.40 21.16
C PRO A 121 16.07 -8.80 20.51
N CYS A 122 17.23 -9.33 20.08
CA CYS A 122 17.40 -10.65 19.49
C CYS A 122 18.37 -11.52 20.33
N ASP A 123 18.39 -12.83 20.11
CA ASP A 123 19.17 -13.78 20.92
C ASP A 123 20.69 -13.62 20.80
N ASN A 124 21.16 -13.08 19.67
CA ASN A 124 22.57 -12.79 19.45
C ASN A 124 22.78 -11.63 18.46
N SER A 125 23.96 -11.02 18.51
CA SER A 125 24.32 -9.88 17.66
C SER A 125 24.33 -10.23 16.17
N ALA A 126 24.72 -11.43 15.79
CA ALA A 126 24.68 -11.91 14.40
C ALA A 126 23.24 -12.09 13.88
N GLY A 127 22.27 -12.19 14.78
CA GLY A 127 20.84 -12.32 14.46
C GLY A 127 20.13 -11.01 14.11
N ILE A 128 20.76 -9.83 14.26
CA ILE A 128 20.09 -8.54 14.07
C ILE A 128 19.39 -8.44 12.71
N ALA A 129 20.11 -8.71 11.62
CA ALA A 129 19.54 -8.63 10.27
C ALA A 129 18.37 -9.60 10.09
N ASN A 130 18.51 -10.82 10.64
CA ASN A 130 17.47 -11.85 10.56
C ASN A 130 16.26 -11.51 11.43
N HIS A 131 16.49 -10.94 12.62
CA HIS A 131 15.41 -10.47 13.51
C HIS A 131 14.57 -9.38 12.83
N ILE A 132 15.22 -8.30 12.34
CA ILE A 132 14.52 -7.20 11.66
C ILE A 132 13.80 -7.70 10.38
N ARG A 133 14.42 -8.62 9.61
CA ARG A 133 13.80 -9.24 8.43
C ARG A 133 12.55 -10.03 8.80
N LYS A 134 12.61 -10.91 9.79
CA LYS A 134 11.46 -11.69 10.25
C LYS A 134 10.33 -10.79 10.75
N LEU A 135 10.68 -9.73 11.49
CA LEU A 135 9.70 -8.75 11.94
C LEU A 135 9.05 -8.03 10.75
N GLY A 136 9.84 -7.54 9.79
CA GLY A 136 9.33 -6.93 8.56
C GLY A 136 8.38 -7.83 7.78
N HIS A 137 8.70 -9.13 7.68
CA HIS A 137 7.81 -10.11 7.06
C HIS A 137 6.51 -10.34 7.85
N LYS A 138 6.55 -10.22 9.18
CA LYS A 138 5.37 -10.40 10.03
C LYS A 138 4.39 -9.22 9.94
N VAL A 139 4.91 -7.98 10.00
CA VAL A 139 4.08 -6.77 10.10
C VAL A 139 3.93 -6.01 8.78
N GLY A 140 4.82 -6.24 7.82
CA GLY A 140 4.83 -5.56 6.53
C GLY A 140 3.72 -6.04 5.60
N LEU A 141 3.46 -5.23 4.57
CA LEU A 141 2.55 -5.59 3.50
C LEU A 141 3.19 -6.65 2.60
N GLY A 142 2.42 -7.66 2.20
CA GLY A 142 2.84 -8.58 1.14
C GLY A 142 3.02 -7.86 -0.20
N PRO A 143 3.80 -8.43 -1.15
CA PRO A 143 4.16 -7.75 -2.41
C PRO A 143 2.96 -7.23 -3.21
N SER A 144 1.85 -7.97 -3.25
CA SER A 144 0.62 -7.56 -3.93
C SER A 144 0.01 -6.29 -3.33
N THR A 145 -0.17 -6.28 -2.01
CA THR A 145 -0.74 -5.15 -1.27
C THR A 145 0.21 -3.95 -1.28
N TYR A 146 1.53 -4.19 -1.15
CA TYR A 146 2.54 -3.14 -1.22
C TYR A 146 2.56 -2.43 -2.59
N ALA A 147 2.39 -3.18 -3.69
CA ALA A 147 2.32 -2.59 -5.02
C ALA A 147 1.13 -1.62 -5.18
N ILE A 148 -0.02 -1.94 -4.57
CA ILE A 148 -1.20 -1.05 -4.55
C ILE A 148 -0.93 0.17 -3.66
N TRP A 149 -0.36 -0.04 -2.47
CA TRP A 149 0.05 1.03 -1.55
C TRP A 149 1.01 2.02 -2.23
N ALA A 150 2.09 1.52 -2.84
CA ALA A 150 3.09 2.34 -3.51
C ALA A 150 2.50 3.13 -4.69
N ALA A 151 1.62 2.49 -5.48
CA ALA A 151 0.93 3.13 -6.59
C ALA A 151 -0.05 4.22 -6.13
N ALA A 152 -0.70 4.06 -4.98
CA ALA A 152 -1.55 5.09 -4.39
C ALA A 152 -0.71 6.30 -3.95
N LEU A 153 0.42 6.08 -3.28
CA LEU A 153 1.34 7.15 -2.89
C LEU A 153 1.91 7.90 -4.11
N GLU A 154 2.33 7.19 -5.16
CA GLU A 154 2.81 7.80 -6.42
C GLU A 154 1.76 8.72 -7.04
N GLN A 155 0.48 8.35 -6.97
CA GLN A 155 -0.64 9.13 -7.47
C GLN A 155 -1.18 10.16 -6.47
N GLN A 156 -0.50 10.35 -5.33
CA GLN A 156 -0.91 11.26 -4.25
C GLN A 156 -2.30 10.95 -3.68
N ILE A 157 -2.71 9.69 -3.71
CA ILE A 157 -3.94 9.21 -3.09
C ILE A 157 -3.62 8.78 -1.66
N PRO A 158 -4.31 9.35 -0.65
CA PRO A 158 -4.14 8.93 0.73
C PRO A 158 -4.40 7.44 0.90
N VAL A 159 -3.50 6.74 1.57
CA VAL A 159 -3.60 5.30 1.81
C VAL A 159 -3.06 4.94 3.19
N TRP A 160 -3.75 4.06 3.90
CA TRP A 160 -3.30 3.49 5.19
C TRP A 160 -3.91 2.12 5.44
N LYS A 161 -3.28 1.37 6.36
CA LYS A 161 -3.77 0.07 6.83
C LYS A 161 -4.93 0.29 7.80
N LEU A 162 -6.01 -0.48 7.65
CA LEU A 162 -7.14 -0.49 8.58
C LEU A 162 -6.97 -1.50 9.72
N SER A 163 -6.08 -2.47 9.54
CA SER A 163 -5.81 -3.54 10.51
C SER A 163 -4.39 -4.09 10.31
N ASP A 164 -3.97 -5.01 11.16
CA ASP A 164 -2.67 -5.70 11.06
C ASP A 164 -2.57 -6.64 9.84
N CYS A 165 -3.67 -6.85 9.12
CA CYS A 165 -3.69 -7.60 7.87
C CYS A 165 -3.64 -6.67 6.64
N SER A 166 -3.68 -7.25 5.44
CA SER A 166 -3.55 -6.55 4.15
C SER A 166 -4.76 -5.69 3.74
N LEU A 167 -5.64 -5.29 4.69
CA LEU A 167 -6.78 -4.43 4.40
C LEU A 167 -6.35 -2.97 4.35
N LEU A 168 -6.47 -2.35 3.18
CA LEU A 168 -6.17 -0.95 2.93
C LEU A 168 -7.43 -0.12 2.77
N GLN A 169 -7.38 1.14 3.22
CA GLN A 169 -8.25 2.19 2.74
C GLN A 169 -7.44 3.13 1.83
N LEU A 170 -8.00 3.42 0.66
CA LEU A 170 -7.53 4.42 -0.28
C LEU A 170 -8.58 5.54 -0.35
N GLY A 171 -8.14 6.81 -0.35
CA GLY A 171 -9.04 7.95 -0.39
C GLY A 171 -9.70 8.27 0.95
N LEU A 172 -10.44 9.37 1.00
CA LEU A 172 -10.98 9.98 2.21
C LEU A 172 -12.50 9.95 2.25
N GLY A 173 -13.06 9.76 3.44
CA GLY A 173 -14.48 9.94 3.71
C GLY A 173 -15.38 9.22 2.71
N LYS A 174 -16.35 9.91 2.10
CA LYS A 174 -17.26 9.35 1.09
C LYS A 174 -16.56 8.84 -0.17
N GLN A 175 -15.36 9.31 -0.45
CA GLN A 175 -14.57 8.92 -1.62
C GLN A 175 -13.68 7.70 -1.37
N GLN A 176 -13.72 7.12 -0.17
CA GLN A 176 -12.87 5.98 0.20
C GLN A 176 -13.18 4.73 -0.63
N GLN A 177 -12.14 3.98 -0.93
CA GLN A 177 -12.21 2.62 -1.46
C GLN A 177 -11.44 1.69 -0.53
N ARG A 178 -11.92 0.48 -0.35
CA ARG A 178 -11.23 -0.56 0.43
C ARG A 178 -10.69 -1.61 -0.50
N VAL A 179 -9.48 -2.08 -0.19
CA VAL A 179 -8.81 -3.14 -0.95
C VAL A 179 -8.23 -4.14 0.04
N TRP A 180 -8.54 -5.41 -0.15
CA TRP A 180 -7.95 -6.50 0.60
C TRP A 180 -7.23 -7.45 -0.35
N THR A 181 -5.88 -7.44 -0.30
CA THR A 181 -5.04 -8.11 -1.31
C THR A 181 -5.32 -7.63 -2.74
N ALA A 182 -6.06 -8.39 -3.54
CA ALA A 182 -6.51 -8.03 -4.89
C ALA A 182 -8.04 -8.06 -5.04
N GLU A 183 -8.76 -7.95 -3.94
CA GLU A 183 -10.22 -7.75 -3.91
C GLU A 183 -10.53 -6.33 -3.48
N THR A 184 -11.57 -5.74 -4.06
CA THR A 184 -11.96 -4.37 -3.75
C THR A 184 -13.37 -4.30 -3.18
N GLY A 185 -13.77 -3.12 -2.67
CA GLY A 185 -15.16 -2.90 -2.27
C GLY A 185 -16.16 -2.97 -3.44
N GLN A 186 -15.67 -3.12 -4.68
CA GLN A 186 -16.50 -3.28 -5.89
C GLN A 186 -16.60 -4.73 -6.34
N THR A 187 -15.84 -5.67 -5.75
CA THR A 187 -15.93 -7.10 -6.02
C THR A 187 -17.19 -7.66 -5.35
N PRO A 188 -18.24 -8.06 -6.11
CA PRO A 188 -19.47 -8.58 -5.50
C PRO A 188 -19.23 -9.99 -4.93
N LEU A 189 -19.72 -10.27 -3.74
CA LEU A 189 -19.73 -11.61 -3.16
C LEU A 189 -20.36 -12.66 -4.08
N LEU A 190 -21.39 -12.26 -4.85
CA LEU A 190 -22.03 -13.14 -5.83
C LEU A 190 -21.04 -13.55 -6.94
N ALA A 191 -20.24 -12.61 -7.44
CA ALA A 191 -19.23 -12.89 -8.47
C ALA A 191 -18.13 -13.82 -7.95
N GLU A 192 -17.70 -13.62 -6.71
CA GLU A 192 -16.73 -14.47 -6.03
C GLU A 192 -17.26 -15.90 -5.86
N ASN A 193 -18.50 -16.06 -5.38
CA ASN A 193 -19.14 -17.38 -5.23
C ASN A 193 -19.31 -18.09 -6.57
N ILE A 194 -19.67 -17.38 -7.63
CA ILE A 194 -19.77 -17.96 -8.98
C ILE A 194 -18.38 -18.42 -9.45
N ALA A 195 -17.34 -17.63 -9.25
CA ALA A 195 -15.97 -17.98 -9.64
C ALA A 195 -15.43 -19.22 -8.89
N GLN A 196 -15.90 -19.47 -7.67
CA GLN A 196 -15.56 -20.66 -6.88
C GLN A 196 -16.27 -21.93 -7.38
N ASP A 197 -17.42 -21.80 -8.02
CA ASP A 197 -18.17 -22.91 -8.61
C ASP A 197 -17.73 -23.13 -10.07
N LYS A 198 -16.96 -24.20 -10.29
CA LYS A 198 -16.38 -24.50 -11.61
C LYS A 198 -17.43 -24.83 -12.67
N ASP A 199 -18.56 -25.40 -12.28
CA ASP A 199 -19.61 -25.72 -13.22
C ASP A 199 -20.48 -24.51 -13.61
N TRP A 200 -20.83 -23.65 -12.64
CA TRP A 200 -21.50 -22.39 -12.96
C TRP A 200 -20.60 -21.47 -13.78
N THR A 201 -19.32 -21.35 -13.42
CA THR A 201 -18.35 -20.60 -14.22
C THR A 201 -18.32 -21.09 -15.65
N ARG A 202 -18.18 -22.41 -15.89
CA ARG A 202 -18.18 -23.00 -17.23
C ARG A 202 -19.45 -22.65 -18.00
N GLN A 203 -20.64 -22.91 -17.42
CA GLN A 203 -21.92 -22.62 -18.05
C GLN A 203 -22.08 -21.15 -18.45
N LEU A 204 -21.74 -20.21 -17.56
CA LEU A 204 -21.83 -18.78 -17.84
C LEU A 204 -20.86 -18.34 -18.94
N LEU A 205 -19.65 -18.86 -18.97
CA LEU A 205 -18.66 -18.55 -19.99
C LEU A 205 -19.06 -19.06 -21.36
N GLU A 206 -19.67 -20.26 -21.45
CA GLU A 206 -20.23 -20.82 -22.71
C GLU A 206 -21.27 -19.89 -23.31
N THR A 207 -22.16 -19.28 -22.50
CA THR A 207 -23.21 -18.38 -22.99
C THR A 207 -22.70 -17.16 -23.75
N VAL A 208 -21.47 -16.75 -23.48
CA VAL A 208 -20.82 -15.58 -24.14
C VAL A 208 -19.74 -16.01 -25.14
N GLY A 209 -19.67 -17.30 -25.48
CA GLY A 209 -18.77 -17.83 -26.49
C GLY A 209 -17.31 -17.90 -26.06
N VAL A 210 -17.02 -17.88 -24.77
CA VAL A 210 -15.67 -18.13 -24.24
C VAL A 210 -15.40 -19.63 -24.31
N PRO A 211 -14.32 -20.09 -24.98
CA PRO A 211 -13.98 -21.50 -25.05
C PRO A 211 -13.63 -22.04 -23.65
N VAL A 212 -14.36 -23.07 -23.21
CA VAL A 212 -14.13 -23.78 -21.94
C VAL A 212 -14.03 -25.29 -22.21
N PRO A 213 -13.46 -26.10 -21.32
CA PRO A 213 -13.51 -27.56 -21.43
C PRO A 213 -14.96 -28.05 -21.42
N HIS A 214 -15.28 -28.94 -22.34
CA HIS A 214 -16.61 -29.60 -22.36
C HIS A 214 -16.71 -30.56 -21.17
N GLY A 215 -17.77 -30.51 -20.38
CA GLY A 215 -17.87 -31.32 -19.19
C GLY A 215 -19.21 -31.17 -18.44
N ARG A 216 -19.39 -31.95 -17.36
CA ARG A 216 -20.58 -31.93 -16.49
C ARG A 216 -20.26 -32.37 -15.06
N VAL A 217 -21.16 -32.05 -14.14
CA VAL A 217 -21.15 -32.58 -12.77
C VAL A 217 -21.53 -34.07 -12.81
N VAL A 218 -20.89 -34.85 -11.95
CA VAL A 218 -21.08 -36.30 -11.78
C VAL A 218 -21.31 -36.65 -10.32
N VAL A 219 -22.12 -37.66 -10.04
CA VAL A 219 -22.61 -37.99 -8.70
C VAL A 219 -22.15 -39.36 -8.20
N SER A 220 -21.59 -40.20 -9.06
CA SER A 220 -21.06 -41.51 -8.70
C SER A 220 -19.83 -41.88 -9.55
N ARG A 221 -19.15 -42.95 -9.19
CA ARG A 221 -18.02 -43.50 -9.96
C ARG A 221 -18.46 -43.90 -11.38
N GLU A 222 -19.61 -44.57 -11.47
CA GLU A 222 -20.19 -45.05 -12.72
C GLU A 222 -20.58 -43.85 -13.60
N ASP A 223 -21.24 -42.84 -13.03
CA ASP A 223 -21.60 -41.59 -13.71
C ASP A 223 -20.35 -40.83 -14.20
N ALA A 224 -19.25 -40.85 -13.43
CA ALA A 224 -17.98 -40.26 -13.86
C ALA A 224 -17.38 -40.97 -15.07
N TRP A 225 -17.48 -42.31 -15.13
CA TRP A 225 -17.04 -43.08 -16.28
C TRP A 225 -17.93 -42.86 -17.50
N GLU A 226 -19.25 -42.87 -17.31
CA GLU A 226 -20.20 -42.55 -18.36
C GLU A 226 -19.94 -41.15 -18.96
N ALA A 227 -19.76 -40.13 -18.13
CA ALA A 227 -19.37 -38.79 -18.55
C ALA A 227 -18.03 -38.78 -19.32
N ALA A 228 -17.05 -39.55 -18.88
CA ALA A 228 -15.76 -39.66 -19.59
C ALA A 228 -15.90 -40.28 -20.99
N GLN A 229 -16.81 -41.26 -21.15
CA GLN A 229 -17.13 -41.86 -22.45
C GLN A 229 -17.88 -40.87 -23.38
N GLU A 230 -18.84 -40.11 -22.82
CA GLU A 230 -19.60 -39.08 -23.56
C GLU A 230 -18.67 -37.95 -24.05
N ILE A 231 -17.77 -37.47 -23.21
CA ILE A 231 -16.82 -36.35 -23.47
C ILE A 231 -15.73 -36.80 -24.42
N GLY A 232 -15.27 -38.04 -24.29
CA GLY A 232 -14.10 -38.59 -24.99
C GLY A 232 -12.81 -38.43 -24.17
N LEU A 233 -12.05 -39.53 -24.08
CA LEU A 233 -10.75 -39.55 -23.40
C LEU A 233 -9.69 -38.80 -24.19
N PRO A 234 -8.71 -38.16 -23.50
CA PRO A 234 -8.51 -38.11 -22.06
C PRO A 234 -9.38 -37.05 -21.37
N VAL A 235 -9.67 -37.26 -20.08
CA VAL A 235 -10.48 -36.36 -19.26
C VAL A 235 -9.76 -35.87 -18.01
N VAL A 236 -10.34 -34.85 -17.38
CA VAL A 236 -9.96 -34.29 -16.06
C VAL A 236 -11.11 -34.56 -15.09
N ILE A 237 -10.78 -34.96 -13.86
CA ILE A 237 -11.72 -35.05 -12.76
C ILE A 237 -11.26 -34.14 -11.63
N LYS A 238 -12.18 -33.32 -11.12
CA LYS A 238 -11.89 -32.32 -10.08
C LYS A 238 -13.10 -32.07 -9.17
N PRO A 239 -12.89 -31.65 -7.92
CA PRO A 239 -13.96 -31.15 -7.08
C PRO A 239 -14.61 -29.91 -7.72
N GLN A 240 -15.95 -29.79 -7.66
CA GLN A 240 -16.70 -28.62 -8.14
C GLN A 240 -16.25 -27.35 -7.41
N PHE A 241 -16.07 -27.44 -6.08
CA PHE A 241 -15.53 -26.39 -5.23
C PHE A 241 -14.11 -26.75 -4.78
N GLY A 242 -13.27 -25.73 -4.61
CA GLY A 242 -11.90 -25.90 -4.13
C GLY A 242 -10.87 -25.13 -4.95
N SER A 243 -9.67 -25.03 -4.42
CA SER A 243 -8.59 -24.23 -4.96
C SER A 243 -7.25 -24.96 -4.92
N GLN A 244 -6.20 -24.37 -5.50
CA GLN A 244 -4.80 -24.84 -5.47
C GLN A 244 -4.57 -26.22 -6.12
N GLY A 245 -5.50 -26.74 -6.89
CA GLY A 245 -5.39 -28.05 -7.56
C GLY A 245 -5.59 -29.26 -6.64
N ASN A 246 -6.14 -29.05 -5.44
CA ASN A 246 -6.46 -30.15 -4.52
C ASN A 246 -7.56 -31.04 -5.11
N GLY A 247 -7.36 -32.36 -5.09
CA GLY A 247 -8.29 -33.34 -5.64
C GLY A 247 -8.42 -33.37 -7.16
N VAL A 248 -7.59 -32.64 -7.90
CA VAL A 248 -7.60 -32.58 -9.37
C VAL A 248 -6.73 -33.71 -9.93
N SER A 249 -7.33 -34.53 -10.80
CA SER A 249 -6.67 -35.59 -11.58
C SER A 249 -6.78 -35.26 -13.06
N ILE A 250 -5.67 -35.19 -13.77
CA ILE A 250 -5.59 -34.77 -15.17
C ILE A 250 -5.09 -35.89 -16.07
N ASN A 251 -5.44 -35.81 -17.36
CA ASN A 251 -4.94 -36.71 -18.41
C ASN A 251 -5.28 -38.19 -18.14
N LEU A 252 -6.54 -38.47 -17.87
CA LEU A 252 -7.06 -39.82 -17.53
C LEU A 252 -7.49 -40.53 -18.80
N HIS A 253 -6.94 -41.73 -19.05
CA HIS A 253 -7.13 -42.48 -20.29
C HIS A 253 -7.87 -43.81 -20.11
N SER A 254 -8.14 -44.24 -18.86
CA SER A 254 -8.76 -45.55 -18.60
C SER A 254 -9.85 -45.46 -17.53
N GLU A 255 -10.77 -46.42 -17.56
CA GLU A 255 -11.84 -46.55 -16.58
C GLU A 255 -11.30 -46.53 -15.15
N GLN A 256 -10.30 -47.36 -14.83
CA GLN A 256 -9.76 -47.43 -13.48
C GLN A 256 -9.19 -46.08 -12.98
N GLN A 257 -8.49 -45.35 -13.87
CA GLN A 257 -8.00 -44.00 -13.54
C GLN A 257 -9.13 -43.01 -13.24
N VAL A 258 -10.24 -43.08 -13.98
CA VAL A 258 -11.43 -42.23 -13.79
C VAL A 258 -12.11 -42.53 -12.47
N LEU A 259 -12.29 -43.83 -12.14
CA LEU A 259 -12.90 -44.26 -10.88
C LEU A 259 -12.08 -43.85 -9.67
N ASP A 260 -10.77 -44.05 -9.72
CA ASP A 260 -9.84 -43.65 -8.63
C ASP A 260 -9.79 -42.13 -8.48
N ALA A 261 -9.83 -41.38 -9.58
CA ALA A 261 -9.86 -39.93 -9.58
C ALA A 261 -11.18 -39.38 -9.00
N PHE A 262 -12.31 -40.02 -9.27
CA PHE A 262 -13.58 -39.67 -8.65
C PHE A 262 -13.51 -39.82 -7.13
N ASP A 263 -13.01 -40.94 -6.62
CA ASP A 263 -12.86 -41.16 -5.17
C ASP A 263 -11.99 -40.07 -4.52
N ASN A 264 -10.86 -39.72 -5.17
CA ASN A 264 -9.98 -38.67 -4.69
C ASN A 264 -10.68 -37.30 -4.66
N ALA A 265 -11.45 -36.95 -5.68
CA ALA A 265 -12.20 -35.69 -5.74
C ALA A 265 -13.38 -35.66 -4.75
N ASN A 266 -14.10 -36.77 -4.61
CA ASN A 266 -15.26 -36.91 -3.72
C ASN A 266 -14.85 -36.86 -2.22
N ALA A 267 -13.60 -37.15 -1.88
CA ALA A 267 -13.08 -37.02 -0.51
C ALA A 267 -13.15 -35.57 0.02
N PHE A 268 -13.35 -34.57 -0.84
CA PHE A 268 -13.55 -33.16 -0.45
C PHE A 268 -14.99 -32.84 -0.07
N ASN A 269 -15.90 -33.81 -0.02
CA ASN A 269 -17.32 -33.67 0.36
C ASN A 269 -18.07 -32.61 -0.46
N CYS A 270 -17.81 -32.55 -1.75
CA CYS A 270 -18.54 -31.72 -2.71
C CYS A 270 -18.75 -32.49 -4.00
N SER A 271 -19.66 -32.00 -4.86
CA SER A 271 -19.86 -32.58 -6.18
C SER A 271 -18.59 -32.62 -7.01
N VAL A 272 -18.49 -33.58 -7.91
CA VAL A 272 -17.33 -33.81 -8.77
C VAL A 272 -17.64 -33.37 -10.19
N VAL A 273 -16.69 -32.78 -10.89
CA VAL A 273 -16.79 -32.39 -12.30
C VAL A 273 -15.90 -33.30 -13.14
N THR A 274 -16.42 -33.87 -14.22
CA THR A 274 -15.65 -34.52 -15.29
C THR A 274 -15.65 -33.60 -16.49
N GLU A 275 -14.46 -33.30 -17.06
CA GLU A 275 -14.32 -32.43 -18.22
C GLU A 275 -13.21 -32.89 -19.18
N SER A 276 -13.28 -32.42 -20.45
CA SER A 276 -12.28 -32.75 -21.46
C SER A 276 -10.90 -32.21 -21.06
N PHE A 277 -9.88 -33.05 -21.24
CA PHE A 277 -8.49 -32.60 -21.03
C PHE A 277 -8.08 -31.65 -22.17
N LYS A 278 -7.41 -30.56 -21.79
CA LYS A 278 -6.80 -29.62 -22.73
C LYS A 278 -5.31 -29.74 -22.65
N GLU A 279 -4.67 -29.93 -23.81
CA GLU A 279 -3.23 -30.03 -23.92
C GLU A 279 -2.62 -28.63 -24.15
N GLY A 280 -1.53 -28.32 -23.46
CA GLY A 280 -0.85 -27.05 -23.61
C GLY A 280 -0.15 -26.59 -22.35
N ALA A 281 0.39 -25.39 -22.44
CA ALA A 281 1.00 -24.68 -21.32
C ALA A 281 -0.06 -23.91 -20.54
N ASP A 282 0.25 -23.66 -19.28
CA ASP A 282 -0.62 -23.01 -18.31
C ASP A 282 -0.33 -21.51 -18.24
N TYR A 283 -1.28 -20.69 -18.62
CA TYR A 283 -1.17 -19.23 -18.63
C TYR A 283 -2.16 -18.61 -17.64
N ARG A 284 -1.67 -17.66 -16.83
CA ARG A 284 -2.49 -16.78 -16.01
C ARG A 284 -2.57 -15.40 -16.65
N ILE A 285 -3.77 -14.99 -17.05
CA ILE A 285 -4.05 -13.63 -17.54
C ILE A 285 -4.69 -12.82 -16.44
N LEU A 286 -4.12 -11.65 -16.13
CA LEU A 286 -4.66 -10.70 -15.17
C LEU A 286 -5.52 -9.66 -15.89
N VAL A 287 -6.79 -9.60 -15.53
CA VAL A 287 -7.75 -8.60 -16.00
C VAL A 287 -8.04 -7.64 -14.83
N ILE A 288 -7.98 -6.34 -15.09
CA ILE A 288 -8.33 -5.28 -14.14
C ILE A 288 -9.29 -4.31 -14.85
N GLY A 289 -10.51 -4.18 -14.32
CA GLY A 289 -11.58 -3.46 -14.97
C GLY A 289 -11.91 -4.07 -16.34
N ASP A 290 -11.69 -3.30 -17.38
CA ASP A 290 -11.97 -3.68 -18.76
C ASP A 290 -10.70 -3.95 -19.60
N LYS A 291 -9.56 -4.22 -18.94
CA LYS A 291 -8.27 -4.38 -19.61
C LYS A 291 -7.51 -5.60 -19.13
N MET A 292 -6.88 -6.29 -20.08
CA MET A 292 -5.81 -7.23 -19.80
C MET A 292 -4.56 -6.42 -19.43
N ILE A 293 -4.03 -6.62 -18.23
CA ILE A 293 -2.89 -5.86 -17.72
C ILE A 293 -1.59 -6.65 -17.80
N ALA A 294 -1.66 -7.95 -17.55
CA ALA A 294 -0.49 -8.82 -17.55
C ALA A 294 -0.87 -10.26 -17.91
N ALA A 295 0.10 -11.00 -18.44
CA ALA A 295 -0.02 -12.44 -18.64
C ALA A 295 1.28 -13.14 -18.25
N SER A 296 1.18 -14.28 -17.59
CA SER A 296 2.31 -15.10 -17.16
C SER A 296 2.13 -16.54 -17.64
N LEU A 297 3.18 -17.12 -18.22
CA LEU A 297 3.33 -18.56 -18.38
C LEU A 297 3.76 -19.12 -17.02
N ARG A 298 2.99 -20.05 -16.45
CA ARG A 298 3.30 -20.72 -15.20
C ARG A 298 4.00 -22.04 -15.47
N GLU A 299 5.06 -22.29 -14.73
CA GLU A 299 5.78 -23.57 -14.78
C GLU A 299 5.75 -24.24 -13.40
N PRO A 300 5.48 -25.55 -13.34
CA PRO A 300 5.49 -26.29 -12.08
C PRO A 300 6.88 -26.29 -11.45
N ALA A 301 6.93 -26.53 -10.14
CA ALA A 301 8.19 -26.70 -9.44
C ALA A 301 8.98 -27.85 -10.03
N GLN A 302 10.19 -27.57 -10.49
CA GLN A 302 11.08 -28.50 -11.17
C GLN A 302 12.54 -28.21 -10.83
N VAL A 303 13.40 -29.21 -11.01
CA VAL A 303 14.86 -29.06 -10.97
C VAL A 303 15.46 -29.57 -12.28
N VAL A 304 16.67 -29.08 -12.62
CA VAL A 304 17.41 -29.53 -13.81
C VAL A 304 18.62 -30.29 -13.33
N GLY A 305 18.76 -31.51 -13.78
CA GLY A 305 19.92 -32.37 -13.47
C GLY A 305 21.23 -31.74 -13.91
N ASP A 306 22.25 -31.89 -13.12
CA ASP A 306 23.64 -31.48 -13.41
C ASP A 306 24.57 -32.69 -13.68
N GLY A 307 24.03 -33.91 -13.51
CA GLY A 307 24.76 -35.16 -13.66
C GLY A 307 25.60 -35.59 -12.45
N GLY A 308 25.50 -34.86 -11.33
CA GLY A 308 26.32 -35.13 -10.14
C GLY A 308 25.57 -34.98 -8.81
N SER A 309 24.59 -34.09 -8.73
CA SER A 309 23.83 -33.85 -7.49
C SER A 309 22.56 -34.68 -7.43
N THR A 310 22.16 -35.07 -6.21
CA THR A 310 20.86 -35.72 -5.99
C THR A 310 19.73 -34.72 -6.14
N ILE A 311 18.51 -35.19 -6.38
CA ILE A 311 17.31 -34.32 -6.46
C ILE A 311 17.14 -33.49 -5.19
N ALA A 312 17.39 -34.08 -4.00
CA ALA A 312 17.35 -33.34 -2.74
C ALA A 312 18.35 -32.19 -2.70
N GLN A 313 19.58 -32.39 -3.18
CA GLN A 313 20.61 -31.35 -3.27
C GLN A 313 20.24 -30.25 -4.28
N LEU A 314 19.70 -30.63 -5.43
CA LEU A 314 19.25 -29.69 -6.46
C LEU A 314 18.09 -28.82 -5.93
N VAL A 315 17.12 -29.40 -5.22
CA VAL A 315 16.03 -28.64 -4.57
C VAL A 315 16.58 -27.70 -3.50
N ALA A 316 17.51 -28.17 -2.67
CA ALA A 316 18.16 -27.32 -1.66
C ALA A 316 18.89 -26.12 -2.31
N ALA A 317 19.61 -26.35 -3.40
CA ALA A 317 20.29 -25.29 -4.15
C ALA A 317 19.30 -24.26 -4.74
N VAL A 318 18.19 -24.71 -5.33
CA VAL A 318 17.12 -23.82 -5.83
C VAL A 318 16.50 -23.01 -4.71
N ASN A 319 16.32 -23.60 -3.53
CA ASN A 319 15.74 -22.93 -2.36
C ASN A 319 16.68 -21.91 -1.68
N LEU A 320 17.96 -21.88 -2.05
CA LEU A 320 18.91 -20.82 -1.63
C LEU A 320 18.70 -19.50 -2.37
N ASP A 321 17.90 -19.46 -3.44
CA ASP A 321 17.54 -18.20 -4.13
C ASP A 321 16.92 -17.22 -3.11
N PRO A 322 17.51 -16.01 -2.88
CA PRO A 322 17.04 -15.06 -1.89
C PRO A 322 15.61 -14.55 -2.13
N ARG A 323 15.07 -14.74 -3.34
CA ARG A 323 13.67 -14.43 -3.67
C ARG A 323 12.70 -15.45 -3.09
N ARG A 324 13.15 -16.65 -2.68
CA ARG A 324 12.34 -17.70 -2.05
C ARG A 324 12.30 -17.50 -0.54
N ALA A 325 11.11 -17.35 0.01
CA ALA A 325 10.91 -17.17 1.45
C ALA A 325 9.69 -17.95 1.93
N ASP A 326 9.76 -18.44 3.18
CA ASP A 326 8.67 -19.20 3.83
C ASP A 326 7.46 -18.33 4.22
N SER A 327 7.44 -17.05 3.84
CA SER A 327 6.38 -16.10 4.19
C SER A 327 5.67 -15.56 2.96
N HIS A 328 4.45 -15.05 3.17
CA HIS A 328 3.68 -14.34 2.13
C HIS A 328 4.38 -13.07 1.59
N ALA A 329 5.43 -12.61 2.26
CA ALA A 329 6.23 -11.46 1.83
C ALA A 329 7.31 -11.83 0.79
N GLY A 330 7.63 -13.13 0.58
CA GLY A 330 8.57 -13.58 -0.44
C GLY A 330 7.96 -13.49 -1.85
N VAL A 331 8.82 -13.17 -2.84
CA VAL A 331 8.44 -13.16 -4.26
C VAL A 331 8.13 -14.56 -4.76
N LEU A 332 8.98 -15.53 -4.41
CA LEU A 332 8.83 -16.95 -4.71
C LEU A 332 8.68 -17.76 -3.41
N SER A 333 7.98 -18.88 -3.48
CA SER A 333 7.90 -19.84 -2.39
C SER A 333 8.97 -20.91 -2.53
N PRO A 334 9.48 -21.48 -1.43
CA PRO A 334 10.36 -22.65 -1.49
C PRO A 334 9.67 -23.84 -2.16
N ILE A 335 10.45 -24.68 -2.81
CA ILE A 335 9.99 -25.98 -3.31
C ILE A 335 9.86 -26.91 -2.11
N PRO A 336 8.66 -27.39 -1.74
CA PRO A 336 8.49 -28.28 -0.60
C PRO A 336 8.87 -29.73 -0.97
N LEU A 337 9.51 -30.42 -0.04
CA LEU A 337 9.74 -31.86 -0.11
C LEU A 337 8.79 -32.54 0.89
N ASP A 338 7.66 -33.01 0.40
CA ASP A 338 6.57 -33.58 1.18
C ASP A 338 5.99 -34.84 0.47
N PRO A 339 5.01 -35.54 1.06
CA PRO A 339 4.43 -36.76 0.45
C PRO A 339 3.94 -36.57 -1.00
N ILE A 340 3.46 -35.37 -1.37
CA ILE A 340 3.01 -35.09 -2.74
C ILE A 340 4.21 -35.05 -3.69
N SER A 341 5.32 -34.39 -3.31
CA SER A 341 6.52 -34.37 -4.14
C SER A 341 7.14 -35.76 -4.28
N PHE A 342 7.09 -36.59 -3.23
CA PHE A 342 7.57 -37.98 -3.30
C PHE A 342 6.75 -38.83 -4.27
N ALA A 343 5.41 -38.68 -4.26
CA ALA A 343 4.53 -39.37 -5.20
C ALA A 343 4.77 -38.91 -6.66
N VAL A 344 5.04 -37.60 -6.87
CA VAL A 344 5.37 -37.06 -8.21
C VAL A 344 6.70 -37.63 -8.70
N LEU A 345 7.72 -37.70 -7.86
CA LEU A 345 9.01 -38.32 -8.20
C LEU A 345 8.85 -39.82 -8.51
N ALA A 346 8.15 -40.56 -7.66
CA ALA A 346 7.88 -41.99 -7.88
C ALA A 346 7.16 -42.26 -9.21
N SER A 347 6.21 -41.38 -9.61
CA SER A 347 5.53 -41.48 -10.92
C SER A 347 6.46 -41.31 -12.13
N GLN A 348 7.64 -40.73 -11.91
CA GLN A 348 8.72 -40.57 -12.90
C GLN A 348 9.81 -41.65 -12.76
N GLY A 349 9.64 -42.63 -11.84
CA GLY A 349 10.63 -43.63 -11.55
C GLY A 349 11.84 -43.12 -10.75
N LEU A 350 11.69 -42.00 -10.05
CA LEU A 350 12.75 -41.29 -9.34
C LEU A 350 12.48 -41.21 -7.82
N SER A 351 13.56 -40.98 -7.07
CA SER A 351 13.52 -40.71 -5.62
C SER A 351 14.36 -39.46 -5.32
N LEU A 352 14.36 -38.99 -4.06
CA LEU A 352 15.19 -37.87 -3.62
C LEU A 352 16.69 -38.09 -3.83
N ASP A 353 17.11 -39.34 -3.75
CA ASP A 353 18.52 -39.75 -3.90
C ASP A 353 18.93 -39.99 -5.35
N SER A 354 17.98 -39.96 -6.30
CA SER A 354 18.27 -40.10 -7.73
C SER A 354 19.11 -38.95 -8.23
N ILE A 355 20.09 -39.23 -9.09
CA ILE A 355 20.97 -38.26 -9.74
C ILE A 355 20.53 -38.19 -11.21
N PRO A 356 19.77 -37.14 -11.60
CA PRO A 356 19.33 -37.00 -12.98
C PRO A 356 20.47 -36.54 -13.89
N ASP A 357 20.47 -37.04 -15.13
CA ASP A 357 21.43 -36.65 -16.16
C ASP A 357 21.41 -35.13 -16.40
N LYS A 358 22.56 -34.61 -16.82
CA LYS A 358 22.72 -33.19 -17.09
C LYS A 358 21.71 -32.69 -18.13
N GLY A 359 20.96 -31.66 -17.77
CA GLY A 359 19.92 -31.05 -18.61
C GLY A 359 18.54 -31.71 -18.50
N THR A 360 18.42 -32.83 -17.81
CA THR A 360 17.12 -33.50 -17.59
C THR A 360 16.27 -32.69 -16.63
N LYS A 361 15.05 -32.33 -17.05
CA LYS A 361 14.05 -31.67 -16.19
C LYS A 361 13.31 -32.71 -15.37
N VAL A 362 13.28 -32.53 -14.05
CA VAL A 362 12.57 -33.39 -13.09
C VAL A 362 11.50 -32.57 -12.41
N LEU A 363 10.24 -32.98 -12.55
CA LEU A 363 9.11 -32.31 -11.90
C LEU A 363 9.07 -32.68 -10.42
N ILE A 364 8.89 -31.68 -9.57
CA ILE A 364 8.65 -31.87 -8.12
C ILE A 364 7.17 -31.71 -7.80
N ARG A 365 6.45 -30.94 -8.61
CA ARG A 365 4.99 -30.75 -8.58
C ARG A 365 4.39 -30.92 -9.97
N LYS A 366 3.12 -31.36 -10.03
CA LYS A 366 2.37 -31.38 -11.30
C LYS A 366 1.62 -30.07 -11.55
N ASN A 367 1.25 -29.34 -10.49
CA ASN A 367 0.61 -28.04 -10.61
C ASN A 367 1.64 -26.91 -10.72
N ALA A 368 1.30 -25.85 -11.46
CA ALA A 368 2.17 -24.70 -11.72
C ALA A 368 1.96 -23.53 -10.71
N ASN A 369 1.50 -23.83 -9.49
CA ASN A 369 1.25 -22.81 -8.49
C ASN A 369 2.57 -22.25 -7.90
N LEU A 370 2.68 -20.92 -7.83
CA LEU A 370 3.82 -20.26 -7.21
C LEU A 370 3.95 -20.58 -5.72
N SER A 371 2.81 -20.79 -5.02
CA SER A 371 2.79 -21.15 -3.59
C SER A 371 3.43 -22.52 -3.30
N THR A 372 3.58 -23.37 -4.30
CA THR A 372 4.20 -24.70 -4.21
C THR A 372 5.57 -24.77 -4.89
N GLY A 373 6.23 -23.61 -5.06
CA GLY A 373 7.59 -23.53 -5.62
C GLY A 373 7.65 -23.37 -7.14
N GLY A 374 6.50 -23.26 -7.83
CA GLY A 374 6.45 -22.96 -9.26
C GLY A 374 7.03 -21.61 -9.61
N THR A 375 7.27 -21.39 -10.90
CA THR A 375 7.82 -20.14 -11.46
C THR A 375 6.84 -19.53 -12.46
N ALA A 376 7.08 -18.26 -12.81
CA ALA A 376 6.28 -17.55 -13.80
C ALA A 376 7.18 -16.74 -14.75
N LYS A 377 6.87 -16.80 -16.03
CA LYS A 377 7.52 -16.00 -17.08
C LYS A 377 6.53 -14.99 -17.63
N ASP A 378 6.93 -13.71 -17.72
CA ASP A 378 6.10 -12.68 -18.36
C ASP A 378 5.96 -12.95 -19.86
N VAL A 379 4.71 -13.04 -20.32
CA VAL A 379 4.34 -13.25 -21.73
C VAL A 379 3.31 -12.21 -22.20
N THR A 380 3.13 -11.13 -21.44
CA THR A 380 2.10 -10.10 -21.69
C THR A 380 2.10 -9.60 -23.12
N ASP A 381 3.26 -9.30 -23.66
CA ASP A 381 3.42 -8.72 -25.00
C ASP A 381 3.23 -9.75 -26.13
N LEU A 382 3.09 -11.05 -25.79
CA LEU A 382 2.89 -12.14 -26.75
C LEU A 382 1.42 -12.53 -26.89
N VAL A 383 0.54 -12.10 -25.97
CA VAL A 383 -0.88 -12.54 -25.95
C VAL A 383 -1.61 -12.05 -27.20
N HIS A 384 -2.23 -12.98 -27.91
CA HIS A 384 -3.06 -12.65 -29.07
C HIS A 384 -4.25 -11.76 -28.66
N PRO A 385 -4.61 -10.70 -29.43
CA PRO A 385 -5.71 -9.78 -29.07
C PRO A 385 -7.06 -10.47 -28.83
N GLN A 386 -7.38 -11.53 -29.56
CA GLN A 386 -8.60 -12.30 -29.31
C GLN A 386 -8.57 -13.02 -27.96
N VAL A 387 -7.42 -13.57 -27.56
CA VAL A 387 -7.26 -14.19 -26.23
C VAL A 387 -7.45 -13.18 -25.12
N ALA A 388 -6.85 -11.98 -25.28
CA ALA A 388 -7.07 -10.88 -24.34
C ALA A 388 -8.56 -10.49 -24.24
N THR A 389 -9.26 -10.41 -25.38
CA THR A 389 -10.71 -10.12 -25.43
C THR A 389 -11.53 -11.18 -24.72
N LEU A 390 -11.21 -12.48 -24.94
CA LEU A 390 -11.89 -13.61 -24.27
C LEU A 390 -11.67 -13.56 -22.75
N ALA A 391 -10.47 -13.26 -22.29
CA ALA A 391 -10.18 -13.13 -20.86
C ALA A 391 -10.96 -11.95 -20.23
N ILE A 392 -11.05 -10.81 -20.90
CA ILE A 392 -11.87 -9.66 -20.47
C ILE A 392 -13.37 -10.05 -20.44
N SER A 393 -13.85 -10.76 -21.47
CA SER A 393 -15.24 -11.22 -21.53
C SER A 393 -15.56 -12.19 -20.38
N ALA A 394 -14.63 -13.09 -20.06
CA ALA A 394 -14.76 -14.02 -18.93
C ALA A 394 -14.89 -13.28 -17.59
N ALA A 395 -14.00 -12.31 -17.32
CA ALA A 395 -14.06 -11.50 -16.11
C ALA A 395 -15.39 -10.73 -15.98
N ARG A 396 -15.83 -10.10 -17.07
CA ARG A 396 -17.07 -9.32 -17.11
C ARG A 396 -18.32 -10.19 -16.93
N GLN A 397 -18.34 -11.38 -17.55
CA GLN A 397 -19.48 -12.30 -17.45
C GLN A 397 -19.70 -12.77 -16.01
N LEU A 398 -18.65 -12.94 -15.23
CA LEU A 398 -18.75 -13.29 -13.82
C LEU A 398 -18.96 -12.06 -12.91
N GLY A 399 -18.77 -10.84 -13.41
CA GLY A 399 -18.92 -9.60 -12.66
C GLY A 399 -17.71 -9.27 -11.77
N LEU A 400 -16.52 -9.75 -12.12
CA LEU A 400 -15.29 -9.50 -11.37
C LEU A 400 -14.59 -8.24 -11.88
N ASP A 401 -14.24 -7.34 -10.98
CA ASP A 401 -13.47 -6.12 -11.26
C ASP A 401 -11.97 -6.39 -11.37
N ILE A 402 -11.45 -7.39 -10.64
CA ILE A 402 -10.10 -7.91 -10.75
C ILE A 402 -10.19 -9.43 -10.83
N SER A 403 -9.62 -10.01 -11.86
CA SER A 403 -9.63 -11.46 -12.03
C SER A 403 -8.36 -12.03 -12.61
N GLY A 404 -8.04 -13.26 -12.20
CA GLY A 404 -7.03 -14.11 -12.81
C GLY A 404 -7.67 -15.19 -13.67
N VAL A 405 -7.55 -15.09 -14.99
CA VAL A 405 -8.11 -16.04 -15.94
C VAL A 405 -7.04 -17.07 -16.30
N ASP A 406 -7.29 -18.33 -16.03
CA ASP A 406 -6.41 -19.46 -16.32
C ASP A 406 -6.75 -20.06 -17.68
N ILE A 407 -5.77 -20.12 -18.55
CA ILE A 407 -5.91 -20.59 -19.92
C ILE A 407 -4.89 -21.69 -20.20
N ILE A 408 -5.35 -22.80 -20.74
CA ILE A 408 -4.47 -23.84 -21.28
C ILE A 408 -4.47 -23.71 -22.80
N THR A 409 -3.29 -23.56 -23.39
CA THR A 409 -3.10 -23.49 -24.84
C THR A 409 -1.66 -23.87 -25.20
N SER A 410 -1.44 -24.42 -26.40
CA SER A 410 -0.08 -24.72 -26.88
C SER A 410 0.68 -23.45 -27.30
N ASP A 411 -0.03 -22.36 -27.65
CA ASP A 411 0.57 -21.10 -28.12
C ASP A 411 -0.36 -19.92 -27.81
N ILE A 412 0.00 -19.08 -26.83
CA ILE A 412 -0.79 -17.91 -26.40
C ILE A 412 -0.80 -16.78 -27.45
N SER A 413 0.12 -16.83 -28.43
CA SER A 413 0.21 -15.85 -29.53
C SER A 413 -0.75 -16.13 -30.68
N LYS A 414 -1.56 -17.19 -30.58
CA LYS A 414 -2.58 -17.57 -31.53
C LYS A 414 -3.99 -17.54 -30.93
N PRO A 415 -5.03 -17.42 -31.75
CA PRO A 415 -6.41 -17.61 -31.30
C PRO A 415 -6.61 -18.98 -30.63
N LEU A 416 -7.40 -19.06 -29.56
CA LEU A 416 -7.67 -20.33 -28.85
C LEU A 416 -8.32 -21.38 -29.76
N ALA A 417 -9.09 -20.96 -30.76
CA ALA A 417 -9.71 -21.87 -31.73
C ALA A 417 -8.65 -22.62 -32.58
N GLU A 418 -7.51 -22.03 -32.87
CA GLU A 418 -6.45 -22.64 -33.66
C GLU A 418 -5.59 -23.62 -32.84
N THR A 419 -5.55 -23.43 -31.51
CA THR A 419 -4.73 -24.22 -30.60
C THR A 419 -5.54 -25.23 -29.78
N ASN A 420 -6.86 -25.33 -30.01
CA ASN A 420 -7.78 -26.07 -29.15
C ASN A 420 -7.67 -25.66 -27.67
N GLY A 421 -7.25 -24.41 -27.41
CA GLY A 421 -7.10 -23.86 -26.07
C GLY A 421 -8.44 -23.53 -25.41
N ALA A 422 -8.43 -23.40 -24.09
CA ALA A 422 -9.63 -23.09 -23.32
C ALA A 422 -9.33 -22.31 -22.04
N VAL A 423 -10.29 -21.54 -21.57
CA VAL A 423 -10.35 -20.99 -20.21
C VAL A 423 -10.77 -22.12 -19.26
N VAL A 424 -9.93 -22.49 -18.32
CA VAL A 424 -10.16 -23.61 -17.39
C VAL A 424 -10.61 -23.18 -16.00
N GLU A 425 -10.32 -21.92 -15.64
CA GLU A 425 -10.70 -21.33 -14.36
C GLU A 425 -10.68 -19.79 -14.43
N VAL A 426 -11.54 -19.13 -13.66
CA VAL A 426 -11.50 -17.68 -13.40
C VAL A 426 -11.47 -17.47 -11.91
N ASN A 427 -10.47 -16.74 -11.43
CA ASN A 427 -10.22 -16.56 -10.01
C ASN A 427 -10.51 -15.11 -9.59
N ALA A 428 -11.34 -14.94 -8.54
CA ALA A 428 -11.42 -13.69 -7.78
C ALA A 428 -10.16 -13.52 -6.91
N GLY A 429 -9.83 -12.29 -6.56
CA GLY A 429 -8.69 -11.98 -5.68
C GLY A 429 -7.35 -12.59 -6.11
N PRO A 430 -6.93 -12.49 -7.39
CA PRO A 430 -5.78 -13.21 -7.89
C PRO A 430 -4.48 -12.74 -7.25
N GLY A 431 -3.54 -13.67 -7.02
CA GLY A 431 -2.19 -13.31 -6.59
C GLY A 431 -1.45 -12.49 -7.65
N LEU A 432 -0.96 -11.29 -7.27
CA LEU A 432 -0.32 -10.36 -8.20
C LEU A 432 1.19 -10.59 -8.34
N ARG A 433 1.82 -11.36 -7.44
CA ARG A 433 3.28 -11.54 -7.35
C ARG A 433 3.93 -11.93 -8.67
N MET A 434 3.33 -12.90 -9.39
CA MET A 434 3.87 -13.40 -10.65
C MET A 434 3.94 -12.35 -11.76
N HIS A 435 3.11 -11.32 -11.67
CA HIS A 435 3.08 -10.23 -12.63
C HIS A 435 3.95 -9.05 -12.20
N LEU A 436 4.17 -8.86 -10.89
CA LEU A 436 5.04 -7.83 -10.33
C LEU A 436 6.51 -8.18 -10.52
N GLU A 437 6.87 -9.41 -10.15
CA GLU A 437 8.24 -9.90 -10.17
C GLU A 437 8.28 -11.33 -10.76
N PRO A 438 8.14 -11.45 -12.09
CA PRO A 438 8.25 -12.74 -12.77
C PRO A 438 9.67 -13.30 -12.61
N SER A 439 9.80 -14.64 -12.65
CA SER A 439 11.12 -15.30 -12.65
C SER A 439 11.94 -14.95 -13.89
N GLU A 440 11.27 -14.71 -15.01
CA GLU A 440 11.82 -14.32 -16.30
C GLU A 440 10.91 -13.27 -16.97
N GLY A 441 11.50 -12.25 -17.59
CA GLY A 441 10.79 -11.19 -18.30
C GLY A 441 10.65 -9.91 -17.48
N LYS A 442 9.59 -9.11 -17.74
CA LYS A 442 9.40 -7.77 -17.17
C LYS A 442 8.31 -7.78 -16.10
N GLY A 443 8.58 -7.14 -14.95
CA GLY A 443 7.53 -6.80 -13.99
C GLY A 443 6.53 -5.81 -14.60
N ARG A 444 5.24 -6.00 -14.31
CA ARG A 444 4.14 -5.17 -14.81
C ARG A 444 3.56 -4.29 -13.70
N PRO A 445 3.18 -3.03 -13.97
CA PRO A 445 2.73 -2.08 -12.96
C PRO A 445 1.26 -2.34 -12.56
N VAL A 446 0.95 -3.54 -12.08
CA VAL A 446 -0.42 -3.99 -11.79
C VAL A 446 -1.07 -3.18 -10.66
N GLY A 447 -0.31 -2.76 -9.64
CA GLY A 447 -0.82 -1.89 -8.58
C GLY A 447 -1.32 -0.55 -9.13
N LYS A 448 -0.61 0.04 -10.08
CA LYS A 448 -1.02 1.28 -10.75
C LYS A 448 -2.33 1.09 -11.54
N ALA A 449 -2.50 -0.05 -12.20
CA ALA A 449 -3.72 -0.36 -12.94
C ALA A 449 -4.93 -0.45 -11.98
N ILE A 450 -4.77 -1.12 -10.81
CA ILE A 450 -5.83 -1.22 -9.79
C ILE A 450 -6.20 0.17 -9.26
N VAL A 451 -5.22 0.97 -8.86
CA VAL A 451 -5.47 2.31 -8.33
C VAL A 451 -6.14 3.20 -9.38
N SER A 452 -5.73 3.12 -10.65
CA SER A 452 -6.33 3.89 -11.75
C SER A 452 -7.74 3.42 -12.11
N MET A 453 -8.07 2.15 -11.89
CA MET A 453 -9.44 1.61 -12.01
C MET A 453 -10.33 2.21 -10.91
N LEU A 454 -9.87 2.19 -9.67
CA LEU A 454 -10.63 2.72 -8.52
C LEU A 454 -10.77 4.25 -8.57
N PHE A 455 -9.72 4.94 -9.02
CA PHE A 455 -9.67 6.40 -9.11
C PHE A 455 -9.17 6.84 -10.50
N PRO A 456 -10.04 6.88 -11.52
CA PRO A 456 -9.66 7.35 -12.86
C PRO A 456 -9.11 8.78 -12.88
N LYS A 457 -9.50 9.58 -11.87
CA LYS A 457 -8.93 10.90 -11.57
C LYS A 457 -8.53 10.91 -10.09
N PRO A 458 -7.24 11.03 -9.74
CA PRO A 458 -6.77 11.01 -8.35
C PRO A 458 -7.48 12.02 -7.43
N ALA A 459 -7.85 13.19 -7.95
CA ALA A 459 -8.61 14.18 -7.19
C ALA A 459 -9.95 13.67 -6.64
N LYS A 460 -10.56 12.65 -7.29
CA LYS A 460 -11.80 12.02 -6.81
C LYS A 460 -11.60 11.14 -5.57
N ALA A 461 -10.36 10.88 -5.15
CA ALA A 461 -10.06 10.20 -3.91
C ALA A 461 -10.13 11.13 -2.68
N LEU A 462 -10.23 12.44 -2.90
CA LEU A 462 -10.13 13.44 -1.86
C LEU A 462 -11.50 14.04 -1.54
N ILE A 463 -11.63 14.48 -0.28
CA ILE A 463 -12.64 15.43 0.17
C ILE A 463 -11.92 16.72 0.59
N PRO A 464 -12.59 17.88 0.62
CA PRO A 464 -12.01 19.08 1.20
C PRO A 464 -11.62 18.87 2.66
N VAL A 465 -10.34 19.12 2.99
CA VAL A 465 -9.80 19.08 4.35
C VAL A 465 -9.16 20.43 4.63
N ILE A 466 -9.59 21.08 5.71
CA ILE A 466 -9.14 22.41 6.12
C ILE A 466 -8.50 22.31 7.49
N ALA A 467 -7.24 22.72 7.60
CA ALA A 467 -6.54 22.83 8.88
C ALA A 467 -6.51 24.31 9.31
N ILE A 468 -6.74 24.54 10.59
CA ILE A 468 -6.58 25.83 11.25
C ILE A 468 -5.54 25.63 12.35
N ILE A 469 -4.41 26.35 12.24
CA ILE A 469 -3.28 26.17 13.16
C ILE A 469 -3.08 27.47 13.93
N SER A 470 -3.02 27.37 15.25
CA SER A 470 -2.81 28.50 16.17
C SER A 470 -2.11 28.08 17.45
N GLU A 471 -1.46 29.02 18.15
CA GLU A 471 -0.80 28.80 19.44
C GLU A 471 -1.81 28.58 20.59
N LYS A 472 -2.84 29.42 20.62
CA LYS A 472 -3.77 29.50 21.75
C LYS A 472 -5.14 28.89 21.51
N GLY A 473 -5.31 28.14 20.41
CA GLY A 473 -6.59 27.67 19.92
C GLY A 473 -7.34 28.75 19.14
N ALA A 474 -7.88 28.37 17.99
CA ALA A 474 -8.63 29.25 17.08
C ALA A 474 -10.12 28.88 17.07
N SER A 475 -10.68 28.47 18.22
CA SER A 475 -12.01 27.84 18.30
C SER A 475 -13.12 28.69 17.66
N SER A 476 -13.05 30.03 17.74
CA SER A 476 -14.04 30.90 17.09
C SER A 476 -13.93 30.88 15.57
N ILE A 477 -12.70 30.84 15.02
CA ILE A 477 -12.45 30.70 13.57
C ILE A 477 -12.89 29.31 13.14
N THR A 478 -12.47 28.29 13.86
CA THR A 478 -12.79 26.89 13.59
C THR A 478 -14.31 26.66 13.56
N GLU A 479 -15.05 27.21 14.51
CA GLU A 479 -16.50 27.08 14.58
C GLU A 479 -17.20 27.81 13.42
N SER A 480 -16.76 29.02 13.07
CA SER A 480 -17.26 29.77 11.91
C SER A 480 -17.05 29.00 10.61
N VAL A 481 -15.81 28.53 10.39
CA VAL A 481 -15.45 27.71 9.22
C VAL A 481 -16.25 26.43 9.16
N PHE A 482 -16.43 25.75 10.28
CA PHE A 482 -17.20 24.50 10.35
C PHE A 482 -18.68 24.73 10.01
N ARG A 483 -19.31 25.76 10.58
CA ARG A 483 -20.71 26.12 10.26
C ARG A 483 -20.87 26.43 8.77
N LYS A 484 -19.92 27.14 8.16
CA LYS A 484 -19.95 27.43 6.73
C LYS A 484 -19.76 26.17 5.90
N ALA A 485 -18.81 25.31 6.28
CA ALA A 485 -18.58 24.03 5.60
C ALA A 485 -19.83 23.14 5.66
N GLN A 486 -20.59 23.14 6.76
CA GLN A 486 -21.86 22.42 6.87
C GLN A 486 -22.94 22.92 5.91
N GLN A 487 -22.93 24.21 5.53
CA GLN A 487 -23.83 24.75 4.51
C GLN A 487 -23.46 24.24 3.10
N CYS A 488 -22.16 24.10 2.82
CA CYS A 488 -21.64 23.63 1.53
C CYS A 488 -21.67 22.08 1.41
N PHE A 489 -21.43 21.36 2.51
CA PHE A 489 -21.27 19.91 2.54
C PHE A 489 -22.16 19.29 3.63
N SER A 490 -23.11 18.46 3.24
CA SER A 490 -24.15 17.91 4.15
C SER A 490 -23.62 17.05 5.30
N ALA A 491 -22.39 16.53 5.20
CA ALA A 491 -21.74 15.72 6.25
C ALA A 491 -20.30 16.20 6.45
N THR A 492 -20.16 17.31 7.18
CA THR A 492 -18.86 17.89 7.53
C THR A 492 -18.38 17.35 8.88
N GLY A 493 -17.11 16.95 8.94
CA GLY A 493 -16.42 16.58 10.17
C GLY A 493 -15.77 17.79 10.84
N LEU A 494 -15.66 17.72 12.16
CA LEU A 494 -14.92 18.66 12.99
C LEU A 494 -14.00 17.91 13.95
N ILE A 495 -12.73 18.31 13.97
CA ILE A 495 -11.80 18.00 15.06
C ILE A 495 -11.48 19.30 15.77
N GLY A 496 -12.16 19.55 16.87
CA GLY A 496 -12.01 20.73 17.71
C GLY A 496 -11.55 20.38 19.11
N LEU A 497 -11.44 21.36 19.99
CA LEU A 497 -11.02 21.14 21.39
C LEU A 497 -11.92 20.13 22.13
N ASP A 498 -13.23 20.16 21.87
CA ASP A 498 -14.23 19.33 22.55
C ASP A 498 -14.31 17.88 22.05
N GLY A 499 -13.64 17.55 20.95
CA GLY A 499 -13.63 16.20 20.37
C GLY A 499 -13.78 16.12 18.86
N LEU A 500 -14.21 14.94 18.41
CA LEU A 500 -14.44 14.59 17.02
C LEU A 500 -15.95 14.55 16.75
N PHE A 501 -16.38 15.23 15.70
CA PHE A 501 -17.80 15.34 15.32
C PHE A 501 -17.99 15.05 13.83
N VAL A 502 -19.17 14.52 13.47
CA VAL A 502 -19.69 14.48 12.10
C VAL A 502 -21.08 15.11 12.14
N GLY A 503 -21.24 16.27 11.48
CA GLY A 503 -22.41 17.09 11.66
C GLY A 503 -22.56 17.54 13.13
N ALA A 504 -23.71 17.29 13.72
CA ALA A 504 -23.96 17.56 15.14
C ALA A 504 -23.59 16.40 16.07
N MET A 505 -23.24 15.22 15.52
CA MET A 505 -23.00 14.02 16.30
C MET A 505 -21.54 13.96 16.78
N LYS A 506 -21.34 13.86 18.09
CA LYS A 506 -20.02 13.59 18.68
C LYS A 506 -19.64 12.14 18.51
N ILE A 507 -18.55 11.88 17.79
CA ILE A 507 -18.02 10.53 17.49
C ILE A 507 -17.13 10.03 18.62
N ALA A 508 -16.24 10.92 19.11
CA ALA A 508 -15.29 10.57 20.17
C ALA A 508 -14.73 11.83 20.87
N LYS A 509 -14.01 11.59 21.97
CA LYS A 509 -13.05 12.57 22.50
C LYS A 509 -11.77 12.55 21.67
N ARG A 510 -10.98 13.62 21.72
CA ARG A 510 -9.63 13.62 21.11
C ARG A 510 -8.77 12.52 21.76
N SER A 511 -7.98 11.85 20.95
CA SER A 511 -7.09 10.77 21.41
C SER A 511 -5.81 11.29 22.07
N GLY A 512 -5.52 12.60 21.96
CA GLY A 512 -4.24 13.20 22.32
C GLY A 512 -3.18 13.05 21.22
N CYS A 513 -3.58 12.56 20.03
CA CYS A 513 -2.77 12.51 18.83
C CYS A 513 -3.59 13.05 17.65
N ALA A 514 -3.42 14.33 17.33
CA ALA A 514 -4.22 15.03 16.33
C ALA A 514 -4.14 14.37 14.95
N GLY A 515 -2.94 13.94 14.50
CA GLY A 515 -2.77 13.23 13.24
C GLY A 515 -3.53 11.89 13.19
N ALA A 516 -3.59 11.16 14.30
CA ALA A 516 -4.37 9.91 14.39
C ALA A 516 -5.88 10.19 14.37
N ASP A 517 -6.34 11.27 15.03
CA ASP A 517 -7.73 11.69 15.03
C ASP A 517 -8.21 12.06 13.61
N VAL A 518 -7.35 12.74 12.82
CA VAL A 518 -7.62 13.05 11.41
C VAL A 518 -7.82 11.76 10.61
N LEU A 519 -6.88 10.81 10.71
CA LEU A 519 -6.99 9.52 10.02
C LEU A 519 -8.25 8.75 10.44
N ARG A 520 -8.57 8.76 11.73
CA ARG A 520 -9.78 8.13 12.28
C ARG A 520 -11.05 8.71 11.67
N LEU A 521 -11.17 10.03 11.61
CA LEU A 521 -12.38 10.66 11.11
C LEU A 521 -12.51 10.51 9.59
N CYS A 522 -11.39 10.49 8.85
CA CYS A 522 -11.37 10.21 7.42
C CYS A 522 -11.81 8.78 7.03
N GLN A 523 -11.95 7.87 8.00
CA GLN A 523 -12.54 6.55 7.78
C GLN A 523 -14.08 6.57 7.80
N HIS A 524 -14.72 7.67 8.22
CA HIS A 524 -16.17 7.75 8.25
C HIS A 524 -16.74 7.81 6.82
N PRO A 525 -17.59 6.85 6.39
CA PRO A 525 -17.97 6.69 4.98
C PRO A 525 -18.84 7.83 4.43
N ASP A 526 -19.54 8.55 5.31
CA ASP A 526 -20.41 9.66 4.90
C ASP A 526 -19.69 11.01 4.87
N LEU A 527 -18.45 11.09 5.38
CA LEU A 527 -17.72 12.35 5.50
C LEU A 527 -17.45 12.97 4.13
N LYS A 528 -17.91 14.22 3.93
CA LYS A 528 -17.76 14.97 2.67
C LYS A 528 -16.79 16.14 2.75
N ALA A 529 -16.51 16.63 3.95
CA ALA A 529 -15.51 17.65 4.23
C ALA A 529 -15.03 17.51 5.67
N LEU A 530 -13.85 18.02 5.99
CA LEU A 530 -13.27 17.97 7.33
C LEU A 530 -12.64 19.31 7.70
N VAL A 531 -12.98 19.83 8.87
CA VAL A 531 -12.33 20.99 9.50
C VAL A 531 -11.55 20.50 10.71
N VAL A 532 -10.28 20.88 10.82
CA VAL A 532 -9.39 20.42 11.90
C VAL A 532 -8.72 21.61 12.55
N GLU A 533 -8.77 21.66 13.87
CA GLU A 533 -8.01 22.60 14.68
C GLU A 533 -6.74 21.92 15.20
N PHE A 534 -5.60 22.56 14.96
CA PHE A 534 -4.28 22.16 15.49
C PHE A 534 -3.69 23.29 16.32
N SER A 535 -2.95 22.92 17.37
CA SER A 535 -1.92 23.80 17.91
C SER A 535 -0.60 23.62 17.15
N TRP A 536 0.32 24.59 17.26
CA TRP A 536 1.67 24.44 16.71
C TRP A 536 2.42 23.28 17.37
N ASP A 537 2.22 23.06 18.67
CA ASP A 537 2.78 21.90 19.38
C ASP A 537 2.28 20.57 18.82
N GLU A 538 0.98 20.46 18.49
CA GLU A 538 0.45 19.25 17.86
C GLU A 538 1.05 19.03 16.46
N PHE A 539 1.28 20.09 15.69
CA PHE A 539 1.98 19.97 14.39
C PHE A 539 3.42 19.47 14.55
N ILE A 540 4.16 19.98 15.57
CA ILE A 540 5.54 19.60 15.84
C ILE A 540 5.62 18.16 16.36
N ASP A 541 4.78 17.80 17.32
CA ASP A 541 4.87 16.57 18.11
C ASP A 541 4.09 15.39 17.54
N GLN A 542 3.07 15.65 16.71
CA GLN A 542 2.11 14.62 16.29
C GLN A 542 1.90 14.60 14.77
N GLY A 543 2.24 15.70 14.06
CA GLY A 543 2.05 15.87 12.63
C GLY A 543 0.60 16.08 12.21
N LEU A 544 0.41 16.32 10.91
CA LEU A 544 -0.90 16.62 10.32
C LEU A 544 -1.75 15.36 10.00
N GLY A 545 -1.17 14.18 10.04
CA GLY A 545 -1.85 12.93 9.67
C GLY A 545 -2.05 12.73 8.16
N LEU A 546 -2.28 13.79 7.39
CA LEU A 546 -2.51 13.76 5.94
C LEU A 546 -1.56 14.69 5.19
N SER A 547 -1.34 14.41 3.91
CA SER A 547 -0.57 15.23 2.96
C SER A 547 -1.46 15.77 1.82
N CYS A 548 -2.73 16.06 2.10
CA CYS A 548 -3.71 16.43 1.06
C CYS A 548 -4.72 17.46 1.53
N TYR A 549 -4.34 18.39 2.40
CA TYR A 549 -5.17 19.51 2.82
C TYR A 549 -5.46 20.43 1.64
N SER A 550 -6.73 20.84 1.51
CA SER A 550 -7.15 21.82 0.52
C SER A 550 -6.78 23.25 0.95
N LEU A 551 -6.81 23.48 2.27
CA LEU A 551 -6.45 24.77 2.85
C LEU A 551 -5.80 24.57 4.22
N ILE A 552 -4.68 25.26 4.47
CA ILE A 552 -4.08 25.40 5.79
C ILE A 552 -4.11 26.88 6.15
N VAL A 553 -4.74 27.22 7.27
CA VAL A 553 -4.86 28.57 7.79
C VAL A 553 -3.89 28.74 8.95
N CYS A 554 -2.94 29.67 8.85
CA CYS A 554 -2.10 30.09 9.97
C CYS A 554 -2.80 31.25 10.67
N ALA A 555 -3.31 31.04 11.88
CA ALA A 555 -4.02 32.08 12.61
C ALA A 555 -3.08 33.04 13.35
N ASP A 556 -1.92 32.55 13.79
CA ASP A 556 -0.89 33.30 14.51
C ASP A 556 0.53 32.76 14.22
N ALA A 557 1.53 33.40 14.79
CA ALA A 557 2.93 33.01 14.64
C ALA A 557 3.26 31.78 15.48
N PRO A 558 4.04 30.82 14.93
CA PRO A 558 4.51 29.69 15.72
C PRO A 558 5.60 30.11 16.73
N GLU A 559 5.56 29.51 17.93
CA GLU A 559 6.62 29.57 18.92
C GLU A 559 7.23 28.17 19.12
N SER A 560 8.56 28.05 19.08
CA SER A 560 9.25 26.77 19.30
C SER A 560 10.72 26.98 19.67
N GLU A 561 11.20 26.20 20.62
CA GLU A 561 12.64 26.13 20.94
C GLU A 561 13.43 25.27 19.93
N LEU A 562 12.76 24.39 19.17
CA LEU A 562 13.38 23.43 18.25
C LEU A 562 13.49 23.92 16.81
N PHE A 563 12.57 24.78 16.40
CA PHE A 563 12.42 25.24 15.01
C PHE A 563 12.27 26.74 14.96
N SER A 564 12.86 27.36 13.94
CA SER A 564 12.53 28.74 13.61
C SER A 564 11.10 28.82 13.04
N GLN A 565 10.47 29.98 13.18
CA GLN A 565 9.14 30.25 12.63
C GLN A 565 9.09 30.00 11.11
N SER A 566 10.14 30.39 10.38
CA SER A 566 10.28 30.17 8.95
C SER A 566 10.36 28.68 8.59
N GLU A 567 11.08 27.87 9.37
CA GLU A 567 11.12 26.41 9.16
C GLU A 567 9.73 25.79 9.33
N LEU A 568 9.01 26.15 10.39
CA LEU A 568 7.67 25.60 10.66
C LEU A 568 6.67 25.96 9.54
N LEU A 569 6.64 27.21 9.13
CA LEU A 569 5.79 27.64 8.02
C LEU A 569 6.13 26.90 6.72
N GLN A 570 7.43 26.71 6.44
CA GLN A 570 7.89 25.98 5.25
C GLN A 570 7.44 24.52 5.25
N GLN A 571 7.41 23.85 6.39
CA GLN A 571 7.03 22.44 6.49
C GLN A 571 5.54 22.22 6.22
N LEU A 572 4.66 23.19 6.45
CA LEU A 572 3.23 23.10 6.18
C LEU A 572 2.90 22.73 4.72
N ARG A 573 3.77 23.13 3.78
CA ARG A 573 3.61 22.82 2.34
C ARG A 573 3.46 21.31 2.06
N TYR A 574 4.06 20.47 2.88
CA TYR A 574 3.99 19.00 2.72
C TYR A 574 2.64 18.43 3.15
N GLY A 575 1.85 19.18 3.90
CA GLY A 575 0.46 18.85 4.21
C GLY A 575 -0.52 19.13 3.08
N LEU A 576 -0.15 19.89 2.06
CA LEU A 576 -1.06 20.35 1.02
C LEU A 576 -1.29 19.32 -0.09
N SER A 577 -2.50 19.28 -0.62
CA SER A 577 -2.79 18.67 -1.92
C SER A 577 -2.10 19.43 -3.06
N SER A 578 -2.13 18.88 -4.28
CA SER A 578 -1.55 19.53 -5.45
C SER A 578 -2.13 20.94 -5.72
N SER A 579 -3.43 21.13 -5.47
CA SER A 579 -4.15 22.42 -5.57
C SER A 579 -4.26 23.17 -4.24
N GLY A 580 -3.81 22.57 -3.12
CA GLY A 580 -3.95 23.13 -1.78
C GLY A 580 -3.20 24.45 -1.59
N LYS A 581 -3.71 25.28 -0.68
CA LYS A 581 -3.21 26.61 -0.37
C LYS A 581 -2.89 26.79 1.11
N ILE A 582 -1.99 27.75 1.41
CA ILE A 582 -1.73 28.23 2.77
C ILE A 582 -2.29 29.66 2.84
N LEU A 583 -3.20 29.92 3.76
CA LEU A 583 -3.66 31.27 4.06
C LEU A 583 -2.75 31.89 5.13
N LEU A 584 -2.05 32.96 4.76
CA LEU A 584 -1.08 33.64 5.61
C LEU A 584 -1.54 35.08 5.87
N PRO A 585 -1.83 35.48 7.11
CA PRO A 585 -2.09 36.86 7.49
C PRO A 585 -0.89 37.76 7.21
N GLU A 586 -1.16 39.06 6.90
CA GLU A 586 -0.13 40.06 6.55
C GLU A 586 0.98 40.15 7.59
N HIS A 587 0.67 40.10 8.90
CA HIS A 587 1.63 40.24 9.98
C HIS A 587 2.62 39.05 10.06
N LEU A 588 2.33 37.90 9.41
CA LEU A 588 3.21 36.74 9.35
C LEU A 588 4.15 36.75 8.12
N VAL A 589 3.97 37.69 7.18
CA VAL A 589 4.76 37.74 5.93
C VAL A 589 6.26 37.83 6.21
N GLY A 590 6.67 38.62 7.20
CA GLY A 590 8.09 38.77 7.58
C GLY A 590 8.73 37.50 8.16
N LEU A 591 7.91 36.53 8.59
CA LEU A 591 8.35 35.26 9.17
C LEU A 591 8.40 34.13 8.12
N ALA A 592 7.77 34.35 6.97
CA ALA A 592 7.63 33.32 5.94
C ALA A 592 8.98 33.04 5.24
N PRO A 593 9.20 31.81 4.76
CA PRO A 593 10.42 31.44 4.06
C PRO A 593 10.56 32.17 2.73
N ALA A 594 11.78 32.55 2.34
CA ALA A 594 12.07 33.23 1.08
C ALA A 594 11.92 32.36 -0.18
N GLN A 595 11.59 31.08 -0.03
CA GLN A 595 11.58 30.11 -1.13
C GLN A 595 10.37 30.30 -2.08
N PRO A 596 10.60 30.37 -3.40
CA PRO A 596 9.53 30.61 -4.38
C PRO A 596 8.37 29.59 -4.34
N PHE A 597 8.71 28.31 -4.04
CA PHE A 597 7.68 27.26 -3.96
C PHE A 597 6.66 27.53 -2.84
N PHE A 598 7.09 28.05 -1.68
CA PHE A 598 6.16 28.42 -0.60
C PHE A 598 5.16 29.47 -1.08
N TRP A 599 5.67 30.53 -1.70
CA TRP A 599 4.85 31.64 -2.16
C TRP A 599 3.86 31.25 -3.27
N SER A 600 4.22 30.31 -4.14
CA SER A 600 3.29 29.78 -5.15
C SER A 600 2.07 29.07 -4.55
N LYS A 601 2.12 28.70 -3.26
CA LYS A 601 1.01 28.10 -2.51
C LYS A 601 0.34 29.06 -1.53
N ALA A 602 0.99 30.19 -1.21
CA ALA A 602 0.49 31.15 -0.24
C ALA A 602 -0.60 32.05 -0.83
N LEU A 603 -1.67 32.22 -0.07
CA LEU A 603 -2.66 33.27 -0.20
C LEU A 603 -2.40 34.28 0.92
N LEU A 604 -2.18 35.54 0.58
CA LEU A 604 -1.96 36.59 1.57
C LEU A 604 -3.30 37.24 1.93
N CYS A 605 -3.54 37.38 3.23
CA CYS A 605 -4.69 38.15 3.74
C CYS A 605 -4.19 39.45 4.34
N CYS A 606 -4.53 40.57 3.69
CA CYS A 606 -4.07 41.91 4.02
C CYS A 606 -5.22 42.82 4.46
N THR A 607 -4.98 43.64 5.48
CA THR A 607 -5.87 44.72 5.91
C THR A 607 -5.35 46.11 5.52
N SER A 608 -4.08 46.18 5.09
CA SER A 608 -3.46 47.40 4.61
C SER A 608 -4.11 47.89 3.29
N PRO A 609 -4.06 49.20 2.97
CA PRO A 609 -4.48 49.73 1.69
C PRO A 609 -3.77 49.03 0.52
N TRP A 610 -4.45 48.91 -0.63
CA TRP A 610 -3.94 48.14 -1.79
C TRP A 610 -2.55 48.56 -2.25
N ASN A 611 -2.26 49.89 -2.27
CA ASN A 611 -0.96 50.42 -2.62
C ASN A 611 0.18 49.90 -1.71
N GLU A 612 -0.12 49.63 -0.46
CA GLU A 612 0.83 48.99 0.46
C GLU A 612 0.93 47.46 0.27
N CYS A 613 -0.15 46.82 -0.13
CA CYS A 613 -0.17 45.41 -0.46
C CYS A 613 0.67 45.08 -1.71
N LEU A 614 0.83 46.00 -2.64
CA LEU A 614 1.62 45.84 -3.87
C LEU A 614 3.07 45.37 -3.63
N LYS A 615 3.68 45.74 -2.49
CA LYS A 615 5.02 45.27 -2.11
C LYS A 615 5.12 43.74 -2.02
N TYR A 616 4.02 43.04 -1.73
CA TYR A 616 3.99 41.61 -1.59
C TYR A 616 3.92 40.88 -2.94
N LEU A 617 3.60 41.57 -4.04
CA LEU A 617 3.65 40.96 -5.37
C LEU A 617 5.03 40.50 -5.77
N ALA A 618 6.09 41.13 -5.25
CA ALA A 618 7.47 40.73 -5.47
C ALA A 618 7.78 39.33 -4.89
N LEU A 619 6.99 38.84 -3.93
CA LEU A 619 7.09 37.50 -3.35
C LEU A 619 6.38 36.45 -4.23
N ASN A 620 5.68 36.87 -5.28
CA ASN A 620 4.91 36.04 -6.20
C ASN A 620 3.92 35.07 -5.48
N PRO A 621 3.02 35.60 -4.61
CA PRO A 621 2.01 34.79 -3.95
C PRO A 621 0.99 34.28 -4.96
N ASN A 622 0.32 33.17 -4.62
CA ASN A 622 -0.76 32.63 -5.44
C ASN A 622 -1.98 33.57 -5.58
N GLY A 623 -2.12 34.47 -4.62
CA GLY A 623 -3.11 35.54 -4.64
C GLY A 623 -3.06 36.41 -3.39
N ILE A 624 -3.64 37.60 -3.46
CA ILE A 624 -3.80 38.52 -2.34
C ILE A 624 -5.29 38.73 -2.09
N ILE A 625 -5.71 38.54 -0.85
CA ILE A 625 -7.05 38.81 -0.37
C ILE A 625 -6.97 40.07 0.48
N GLN A 626 -7.58 41.16 0.02
CA GLN A 626 -7.63 42.40 0.75
C GLN A 626 -8.98 42.54 1.46
N ILE A 627 -8.94 42.88 2.74
CA ILE A 627 -10.11 43.27 3.51
C ILE A 627 -10.02 44.79 3.74
N GLN A 628 -10.96 45.55 3.20
CA GLN A 628 -11.04 46.97 3.42
C GLN A 628 -12.48 47.37 3.70
N GLU A 629 -12.72 48.02 4.86
CA GLU A 629 -14.06 48.34 5.37
C GLU A 629 -14.97 47.11 5.41
N ASP A 630 -16.02 47.06 4.58
CA ASP A 630 -16.98 45.95 4.48
C ASP A 630 -16.75 45.07 3.23
N LYS A 631 -15.59 45.23 2.55
CA LYS A 631 -15.30 44.52 1.29
C LYS A 631 -14.13 43.59 1.40
N LEU A 632 -14.31 42.39 0.86
CA LEU A 632 -13.28 41.40 0.62
C LEU A 632 -13.02 41.36 -0.90
N SER A 633 -11.80 41.67 -1.31
CA SER A 633 -11.37 41.66 -2.70
C SER A 633 -10.26 40.64 -2.92
N PHE A 634 -10.39 39.81 -3.95
CA PHE A 634 -9.38 38.86 -4.35
C PHE A 634 -8.62 39.34 -5.58
N TYR A 635 -7.29 39.30 -5.50
CA TYR A 635 -6.38 39.73 -6.56
C TYR A 635 -5.44 38.61 -6.96
N ARG A 636 -5.22 38.48 -8.29
CA ARG A 636 -4.11 37.68 -8.83
C ARG A 636 -3.18 38.65 -9.59
N GLY A 637 -1.97 38.82 -9.04
CA GLY A 637 -1.11 39.91 -9.45
C GLY A 637 -1.80 41.26 -9.16
N GLU A 638 -1.82 42.18 -10.13
CA GLU A 638 -2.50 43.46 -10.03
C GLU A 638 -3.98 43.42 -10.42
N ILE A 639 -4.47 42.27 -10.91
CA ILE A 639 -5.84 42.14 -11.43
C ILE A 639 -6.78 41.76 -10.29
N LYS A 640 -7.82 42.57 -10.07
CA LYS A 640 -8.92 42.24 -9.16
C LYS A 640 -9.83 41.22 -9.84
N GLU A 641 -9.84 39.99 -9.33
CA GLU A 641 -10.65 38.91 -9.89
C GLU A 641 -12.08 38.88 -9.35
N SER A 642 -12.26 39.21 -8.07
CA SER A 642 -13.59 39.22 -7.45
C SER A 642 -13.67 40.16 -6.24
N GLU A 643 -14.90 40.56 -5.89
CA GLU A 643 -15.20 41.35 -4.69
C GLU A 643 -16.48 40.86 -4.04
N ARG A 644 -16.51 40.86 -2.70
CA ARG A 644 -17.66 40.50 -1.90
C ARG A 644 -17.84 41.48 -0.75
N THR A 645 -19.07 41.92 -0.51
CA THR A 645 -19.43 42.72 0.67
C THR A 645 -19.60 41.81 1.89
N LEU A 646 -18.95 42.16 2.99
CA LEU A 646 -19.05 41.44 4.27
C LEU A 646 -20.25 42.01 5.09
N PRO A 647 -20.96 41.18 5.89
CA PRO A 647 -21.92 41.68 6.84
C PRO A 647 -21.28 42.64 7.85
N HIS A 648 -21.99 43.71 8.23
CA HIS A 648 -21.51 44.78 9.12
C HIS A 648 -20.89 44.31 10.45
N THR A 649 -21.27 43.14 10.93
CA THR A 649 -20.74 42.54 12.17
C THR A 649 -19.34 41.95 12.02
N GLN A 650 -18.81 41.84 10.79
CA GLN A 650 -17.54 41.21 10.47
C GLN A 650 -16.45 42.21 10.05
N ALA A 651 -16.75 43.49 9.93
CA ALA A 651 -15.87 44.52 9.35
C ALA A 651 -14.77 45.04 10.30
N ASN A 652 -14.75 44.68 11.58
CA ASN A 652 -13.78 45.20 12.55
C ASN A 652 -12.61 44.24 12.76
N GLY A 653 -11.53 44.44 11.98
CA GLY A 653 -10.27 43.68 12.13
C GLY A 653 -10.08 42.57 11.11
N LEU A 654 -8.91 41.90 11.18
CA LEU A 654 -8.56 40.77 10.33
C LEU A 654 -9.50 39.60 10.60
N ASN A 655 -10.56 39.43 9.83
CA ASN A 655 -11.52 38.35 10.00
C ASN A 655 -11.14 37.16 9.11
N LEU A 656 -10.18 36.34 9.58
CA LEU A 656 -9.77 35.11 8.90
C LEU A 656 -10.95 34.17 8.66
N GLY A 657 -11.94 34.15 9.56
CA GLY A 657 -13.15 33.36 9.37
C GLY A 657 -13.89 33.69 8.10
N ALA A 658 -14.14 35.02 7.82
CA ALA A 658 -14.82 35.47 6.61
C ALA A 658 -14.03 35.15 5.34
N VAL A 659 -12.70 35.24 5.39
CA VAL A 659 -11.82 34.86 4.27
C VAL A 659 -11.93 33.39 3.96
N VAL A 660 -11.89 32.53 5.01
CA VAL A 660 -12.00 31.08 4.82
C VAL A 660 -13.40 30.69 4.36
N GLU A 661 -14.45 31.36 4.82
CA GLU A 661 -15.82 31.16 4.33
C GLU A 661 -15.93 31.45 2.82
N TYR A 662 -15.31 32.53 2.34
CA TYR A 662 -15.23 32.84 0.91
C TYR A 662 -14.49 31.76 0.13
N LEU A 663 -13.32 31.31 0.62
CA LEU A 663 -12.54 30.25 -0.04
C LEU A 663 -13.26 28.91 -0.06
N LEU A 664 -14.08 28.62 0.94
CA LEU A 664 -14.90 27.40 0.98
C LEU A 664 -15.94 27.35 -0.14
N GLU A 665 -16.55 28.48 -0.48
CA GLU A 665 -17.48 28.56 -1.62
C GLU A 665 -16.78 28.19 -2.92
N GLN A 666 -15.57 28.69 -3.14
CA GLN A 666 -14.77 28.38 -4.33
C GLN A 666 -14.31 26.89 -4.39
N ILE A 667 -14.10 26.25 -3.24
CA ILE A 667 -13.74 24.81 -3.17
C ILE A 667 -14.97 23.93 -3.40
N SER A 668 -16.17 24.42 -3.08
CA SER A 668 -17.43 23.68 -3.20
C SER A 668 -18.00 23.67 -4.63
N GLU A 669 -17.65 24.66 -5.45
CA GLU A 669 -17.91 24.73 -6.89
C GLU A 669 -16.94 23.84 -7.67
#